data_e0714565d7c89bd6315f9175b331094d
#
_entry.id   e0714565d7c89bd6315f9175b331094d
#
_cell.length_a   1.000
_cell.length_b   1.000
_cell.length_c   1.000
_cell.angle_alpha   90.00
_cell.angle_beta   90.00
_cell.angle_gamma   90.00
#
_symmetry.space_group_name_H-M   'P 1'
#
loop_
_entity.id
_entity.type
_entity.pdbx_description
1 polymer ?
#
loop_
_entity_poly.entity_id
_entity_poly.type
_entity_poly.pdbx_seq_one_letter_code
_entity_poly.pdbx_strand_id
1 'polypeptide(L)'
;MADTYGFTKDYLTKNDQPWFPVMGEFHYSRYPDAYWKESVYKMKAGGVDIISTYVFWNHHEEIEGEYNFSGQRNLRKFTEIVKECGMKMFLRIGPWAHGEVRNGGFPDWLLKKDFEPRTNQENYFEEVRKFYTEIAHQVKGLFHKDGGPIIGIQIENEYGHCGGLKGEEGDYHMKRLTEIAKQVGLITPFYTATGWGGASTGGLLPVMGGYCEAPWEQSTEELGPNENYIFSSNRNDPNIGSDYDVMHDITYDVTAFPYLTAELGGGLQVTHHRRPVPSAKDIGAMSLAKLGSGVNLIGYYMYHGGTNPKGKLSTLQESKETGSPNDLPVFSYDFAAPIREYGQMTDTLNEIKMLAMFIKDFGNTLCKMDTVWENDQDPENLEELRTSVRRNGKQGYLFVNNYQRKYDMKDHPQTLLQVVLPDEKISYPKRDIRNGDFFFFPFHMPIGDGELQNATATPLCRLHTQEEETYIFYANQLPEYHWERKPSNAHILTLSRNMALHAWKAGKKQNYLLISENPIIESDDGYEILVRDEKDILSYPPLPVVPDGYIHNGYTNEFARYLYNTALPQATVHYHMETEENDRKCYILELEYPDSLNDCFLQIDFEGDQAKLFIENEWVGDWFYTGETWEIGLKRFGFPPRLTIEIWALHDSDPVFLEKSPVFKNGIACEIKEIKTATEIHIPLIIT
;
A
#
# COMPACT_ATOMS: atom_id res chain seq x y z
N MET A 1 18.15 23.56 11.40
CA MET A 1 17.90 22.73 12.60
C MET A 1 17.30 21.42 12.10
N ALA A 2 17.55 20.30 12.77
CA ALA A 2 16.87 19.04 12.42
C ALA A 2 15.37 19.16 12.77
N ASP A 3 14.49 18.53 11.98
CA ASP A 3 13.05 18.47 12.30
C ASP A 3 12.84 17.86 13.70
N THR A 4 11.80 18.27 14.39
CA THR A 4 11.32 17.63 15.63
C THR A 4 10.04 16.84 15.35
N TYR A 5 9.88 15.69 16.00
CA TYR A 5 8.71 14.84 15.84
C TYR A 5 8.09 14.53 17.19
N GLY A 6 6.76 14.49 17.24
CA GLY A 6 5.97 14.17 18.41
C GLY A 6 4.53 13.85 18.03
N PHE A 7 3.66 13.70 19.02
CA PHE A 7 2.24 13.49 18.80
C PHE A 7 1.39 14.13 19.90
N THR A 8 0.15 14.41 19.59
CA THR A 8 -0.92 14.75 20.52
C THR A 8 -1.90 13.57 20.57
N LYS A 9 -2.95 13.68 21.35
CA LYS A 9 -4.03 12.68 21.33
C LYS A 9 -4.78 12.62 19.98
N ASP A 10 -4.64 13.62 19.13
CA ASP A 10 -5.42 13.78 17.90
C ASP A 10 -4.56 13.54 16.63
N TYR A 11 -3.27 13.88 16.62
CA TYR A 11 -2.41 13.80 15.43
C TYR A 11 -0.92 13.74 15.75
N LEU A 12 -0.13 13.35 14.74
CA LEU A 12 1.32 13.48 14.78
C LEU A 12 1.75 14.93 14.56
N THR A 13 2.91 15.32 15.11
CA THR A 13 3.49 16.64 14.91
C THR A 13 4.87 16.57 14.28
N LYS A 14 5.15 17.56 13.44
CA LYS A 14 6.48 17.86 12.90
C LYS A 14 6.78 19.34 13.12
N ASN A 15 7.86 19.66 13.84
CA ASN A 15 8.20 21.02 14.23
C ASN A 15 7.03 21.72 14.96
N ASP A 16 6.41 21.02 15.88
CA ASP A 16 5.24 21.44 16.66
C ASP A 16 3.99 21.82 15.83
N GLN A 17 3.99 21.48 14.54
CA GLN A 17 2.83 21.66 13.66
C GLN A 17 2.17 20.30 13.37
N PRO A 18 0.84 20.29 13.16
CA PRO A 18 0.16 19.08 12.73
C PRO A 18 0.79 18.48 11.49
N TRP A 19 0.92 17.17 11.48
CA TRP A 19 1.52 16.45 10.37
C TRP A 19 0.73 15.19 10.07
N PHE A 20 0.23 15.09 8.84
CA PHE A 20 -0.48 13.93 8.33
C PHE A 20 0.38 13.23 7.27
N PRO A 21 1.20 12.24 7.63
CA PRO A 21 1.96 11.48 6.65
C PRO A 21 1.17 10.32 6.06
N VAL A 22 1.59 9.90 4.85
CA VAL A 22 1.25 8.60 4.26
C VAL A 22 2.44 7.68 4.43
N MET A 23 2.19 6.47 4.95
CA MET A 23 3.20 5.43 5.17
C MET A 23 2.92 4.24 4.27
N GLY A 24 3.96 3.57 3.79
CA GLY A 24 3.85 2.36 2.97
C GLY A 24 4.84 1.30 3.40
N GLU A 25 4.36 0.06 3.55
CA GLU A 25 5.21 -1.08 3.89
C GLU A 25 5.92 -1.61 2.64
N PHE A 26 7.24 -1.75 2.74
CA PHE A 26 8.11 -2.32 1.73
C PHE A 26 9.18 -3.19 2.38
N HIS A 27 9.11 -4.49 2.23
CA HIS A 27 10.11 -5.41 2.78
C HIS A 27 11.35 -5.47 1.89
N TYR A 28 12.42 -4.76 2.27
CA TYR A 28 13.69 -4.80 1.53
C TYR A 28 14.21 -6.23 1.33
N SER A 29 13.98 -7.11 2.29
CA SER A 29 14.36 -8.52 2.26
C SER A 29 13.68 -9.33 1.15
N ARG A 30 12.53 -8.85 0.64
CA ARG A 30 11.74 -9.49 -0.42
C ARG A 30 11.96 -8.88 -1.81
N TYR A 31 12.96 -7.99 -1.98
CA TYR A 31 13.20 -7.32 -3.25
C TYR A 31 14.70 -7.19 -3.53
N PRO A 32 15.18 -7.38 -4.78
CA PRO A 32 16.59 -7.30 -5.09
C PRO A 32 17.17 -5.91 -4.80
N ASP A 33 18.32 -5.89 -4.15
CA ASP A 33 18.95 -4.65 -3.67
C ASP A 33 19.45 -3.71 -4.79
N ALA A 34 19.56 -4.21 -6.01
CA ALA A 34 19.87 -3.41 -7.19
C ALA A 34 18.70 -2.46 -7.59
N TYR A 35 17.46 -2.78 -7.20
CA TYR A 35 16.26 -2.04 -7.60
C TYR A 35 15.57 -1.30 -6.45
N TRP A 36 16.13 -1.30 -5.24
CA TRP A 36 15.54 -0.62 -4.09
C TRP A 36 15.31 0.87 -4.33
N LYS A 37 16.27 1.56 -4.96
CA LYS A 37 16.19 3.01 -5.16
C LYS A 37 15.05 3.39 -6.11
N GLU A 38 14.89 2.66 -7.21
CA GLU A 38 13.78 2.82 -8.15
C GLU A 38 12.43 2.58 -7.44
N SER A 39 12.33 1.50 -6.64
CA SER A 39 11.13 1.19 -5.86
C SER A 39 10.78 2.29 -4.86
N VAL A 40 11.77 2.85 -4.17
CA VAL A 40 11.58 3.99 -3.25
C VAL A 40 11.09 5.23 -4.00
N TYR A 41 11.60 5.50 -5.20
CA TYR A 41 11.09 6.60 -6.04
C TYR A 41 9.65 6.34 -6.54
N LYS A 42 9.30 5.10 -6.89
CA LYS A 42 7.91 4.71 -7.22
C LYS A 42 6.96 4.94 -6.05
N MET A 43 7.34 4.54 -4.84
CA MET A 43 6.55 4.80 -3.62
C MET A 43 6.39 6.31 -3.37
N LYS A 44 7.46 7.08 -3.54
CA LYS A 44 7.44 8.55 -3.40
C LYS A 44 6.51 9.21 -4.41
N ALA A 45 6.52 8.74 -5.67
CA ALA A 45 5.61 9.21 -6.72
C ALA A 45 4.13 8.91 -6.40
N GLY A 46 3.86 7.80 -5.70
CA GLY A 46 2.56 7.47 -5.13
C GLY A 46 2.17 8.28 -3.90
N GLY A 47 3.01 9.20 -3.43
CA GLY A 47 2.73 10.12 -2.32
C GLY A 47 3.14 9.62 -0.93
N VAL A 48 3.90 8.53 -0.83
CA VAL A 48 4.42 8.02 0.45
C VAL A 48 5.46 8.98 1.04
N ASP A 49 5.34 9.26 2.32
CA ASP A 49 6.29 10.08 3.11
C ASP A 49 7.22 9.20 3.97
N ILE A 50 6.71 8.06 4.43
CA ILE A 50 7.41 7.16 5.35
C ILE A 50 7.41 5.75 4.77
N ILE A 51 8.59 5.15 4.64
CA ILE A 51 8.73 3.72 4.35
C ILE A 51 8.74 2.95 5.65
N SER A 52 7.88 1.96 5.78
CA SER A 52 7.88 0.97 6.85
C SER A 52 8.47 -0.34 6.35
N THR A 53 9.26 -1.02 7.18
CA THR A 53 9.83 -2.32 6.83
C THR A 53 10.13 -3.19 8.05
N TYR A 54 9.91 -4.49 7.92
CA TYR A 54 10.32 -5.47 8.91
C TYR A 54 11.80 -5.85 8.79
N VAL A 55 12.39 -6.20 9.92
CA VAL A 55 13.66 -6.92 10.03
C VAL A 55 13.36 -8.34 10.49
N PHE A 56 13.27 -9.29 9.56
CA PHE A 56 12.95 -10.68 9.88
C PHE A 56 14.16 -11.39 10.50
N TRP A 57 14.00 -11.87 11.73
CA TRP A 57 15.09 -12.51 12.47
C TRP A 57 15.61 -13.76 11.75
N ASN A 58 14.71 -14.66 11.31
CA ASN A 58 15.07 -15.87 10.58
C ASN A 58 15.81 -15.61 9.26
N HIS A 59 15.59 -14.45 8.63
CA HIS A 59 16.28 -14.05 7.39
C HIS A 59 17.72 -13.59 7.65
N HIS A 60 17.97 -12.97 8.81
CA HIS A 60 19.27 -12.44 9.18
C HIS A 60 20.13 -13.41 10.00
N GLU A 61 19.52 -14.33 10.74
CA GLU A 61 20.18 -15.32 11.59
C GLU A 61 19.50 -16.68 11.43
N GLU A 62 19.54 -17.25 10.21
CA GLU A 62 18.99 -18.58 9.92
C GLU A 62 19.71 -19.70 10.70
N ILE A 63 21.01 -19.53 10.95
CA ILE A 63 21.87 -20.38 11.75
C ILE A 63 22.30 -19.60 12.99
N GLU A 64 22.16 -20.18 14.18
CA GLU A 64 22.51 -19.54 15.45
C GLU A 64 23.93 -18.97 15.47
N GLY A 65 24.05 -17.67 15.73
CA GLY A 65 25.32 -16.93 15.77
C GLY A 65 25.88 -16.53 14.40
N GLU A 66 25.22 -16.88 13.29
CA GLU A 66 25.65 -16.51 11.94
C GLU A 66 24.77 -15.39 11.37
N TYR A 67 25.04 -14.14 11.75
CA TYR A 67 24.32 -12.99 11.20
C TYR A 67 24.77 -12.65 9.77
N ASN A 68 23.81 -12.32 8.92
CA ASN A 68 24.06 -11.87 7.55
C ASN A 68 23.30 -10.58 7.23
N PHE A 69 24.05 -9.52 6.90
CA PHE A 69 23.54 -8.21 6.48
C PHE A 69 24.17 -7.77 5.14
N SER A 70 24.39 -8.71 4.20
CA SER A 70 24.94 -8.43 2.88
C SER A 70 23.91 -8.63 1.75
N GLY A 71 24.13 -8.02 0.59
CA GLY A 71 23.23 -8.10 -0.57
C GLY A 71 21.82 -7.67 -0.20
N GLN A 72 20.84 -8.47 -0.54
CA GLN A 72 19.41 -8.22 -0.24
C GLN A 72 19.09 -8.20 1.28
N ARG A 73 20.03 -8.58 2.16
CA ARG A 73 19.94 -8.47 3.62
C ARG A 73 20.53 -7.19 4.18
N ASN A 74 21.05 -6.28 3.34
CA ASN A 74 21.79 -5.10 3.78
C ASN A 74 20.85 -3.97 4.23
N LEU A 75 20.38 -4.07 5.48
CA LEU A 75 19.53 -3.08 6.14
C LEU A 75 20.14 -1.67 6.11
N ARG A 76 21.46 -1.56 6.31
CA ARG A 76 22.16 -0.26 6.26
C ARG A 76 22.03 0.39 4.90
N LYS A 77 22.38 -0.31 3.81
CA LYS A 77 22.26 0.18 2.43
C LYS A 77 20.83 0.62 2.11
N PHE A 78 19.84 -0.19 2.50
CA PHE A 78 18.43 0.15 2.29
C PHE A 78 18.05 1.46 3.02
N THR A 79 18.44 1.58 4.29
CA THR A 79 18.16 2.79 5.08
C THR A 79 18.86 4.03 4.50
N GLU A 80 20.08 3.89 3.99
CA GLU A 80 20.81 4.96 3.30
C GLU A 80 20.12 5.40 2.01
N ILE A 81 19.58 4.46 1.22
CA ILE A 81 18.78 4.75 0.02
C ILE A 81 17.50 5.53 0.38
N VAL A 82 16.78 5.13 1.42
CA VAL A 82 15.59 5.86 1.89
C VAL A 82 15.94 7.31 2.25
N LYS A 83 17.10 7.51 2.90
CA LYS A 83 17.64 8.84 3.20
C LYS A 83 17.95 9.64 1.94
N GLU A 84 18.67 9.05 0.99
CA GLU A 84 19.04 9.69 -0.28
C GLU A 84 17.81 10.15 -1.08
N CYS A 85 16.74 9.33 -1.10
CA CYS A 85 15.48 9.68 -1.73
C CYS A 85 14.67 10.75 -0.94
N GLY A 86 15.18 11.19 0.21
CA GLY A 86 14.56 12.25 1.03
C GLY A 86 13.33 11.79 1.83
N MET A 87 13.15 10.48 2.02
CA MET A 87 12.02 9.90 2.73
C MET A 87 12.35 9.62 4.20
N LYS A 88 11.32 9.29 4.99
CA LYS A 88 11.45 8.87 6.39
C LYS A 88 11.22 7.36 6.50
N MET A 89 11.57 6.80 7.67
CA MET A 89 11.50 5.36 7.88
C MET A 89 10.94 5.02 9.26
N PHE A 90 10.01 4.05 9.29
CA PHE A 90 9.64 3.28 10.47
C PHE A 90 10.25 1.89 10.34
N LEU A 91 11.01 1.49 11.35
CA LEU A 91 11.67 0.20 11.39
C LEU A 91 10.90 -0.75 12.31
N ARG A 92 10.38 -1.84 11.77
CA ARG A 92 9.63 -2.85 12.53
C ARG A 92 10.62 -3.95 12.93
N ILE A 93 11.08 -3.92 14.18
CA ILE A 93 12.22 -4.74 14.64
C ILE A 93 11.81 -6.10 15.21
N GLY A 94 10.53 -6.42 15.17
CA GLY A 94 10.03 -7.63 15.81
C GLY A 94 10.20 -7.62 17.34
N PRO A 95 10.60 -8.74 17.96
CA PRO A 95 11.23 -9.95 17.42
C PRO A 95 10.29 -10.87 16.63
N TRP A 96 8.99 -10.89 16.93
CA TRP A 96 7.95 -11.50 16.13
C TRP A 96 7.41 -10.47 15.12
N ALA A 97 7.34 -10.85 13.85
CA ALA A 97 6.88 -9.99 12.78
C ALA A 97 5.49 -10.38 12.25
N HIS A 98 5.05 -11.64 12.41
CA HIS A 98 3.99 -12.24 11.62
C HIS A 98 4.38 -12.16 10.13
N GLY A 99 3.85 -11.20 9.38
CA GLY A 99 4.35 -10.80 8.06
C GLY A 99 4.34 -11.90 7.01
N GLU A 100 3.47 -12.91 7.19
CA GLU A 100 3.33 -14.13 6.39
C GLU A 100 4.69 -14.82 6.16
N VAL A 101 5.51 -14.84 7.20
CA VAL A 101 6.82 -15.52 7.20
C VAL A 101 6.83 -16.72 8.11
N ARG A 102 7.68 -17.70 7.74
CA ARG A 102 7.98 -18.90 8.52
C ARG A 102 8.18 -18.57 9.99
N ASN A 103 7.44 -19.24 10.87
CA ASN A 103 7.47 -19.08 12.33
C ASN A 103 7.29 -17.62 12.79
N GLY A 104 6.54 -16.78 12.03
CA GLY A 104 6.37 -15.37 12.34
C GLY A 104 7.67 -14.56 12.36
N GLY A 105 8.71 -15.06 11.70
CA GLY A 105 10.05 -14.45 11.66
C GLY A 105 11.05 -15.04 12.65
N PHE A 106 10.67 -15.95 13.52
CA PHE A 106 11.62 -16.64 14.38
C PHE A 106 12.46 -17.65 13.63
N PRO A 107 13.79 -17.72 13.88
CA PRO A 107 14.61 -18.77 13.33
C PRO A 107 14.31 -20.13 13.98
N ASP A 108 14.41 -21.20 13.21
CA ASP A 108 14.09 -22.57 13.66
C ASP A 108 14.90 -23.02 14.89
N TRP A 109 16.12 -22.51 15.06
CA TRP A 109 16.97 -22.82 16.22
C TRP A 109 16.43 -22.21 17.51
N LEU A 110 15.77 -21.03 17.45
CA LEU A 110 15.18 -20.37 18.63
C LEU A 110 14.05 -21.21 19.23
N LEU A 111 13.22 -21.83 18.37
CA LEU A 111 12.11 -22.69 18.78
C LEU A 111 12.57 -24.02 19.41
N LYS A 112 13.87 -24.35 19.31
CA LYS A 112 14.47 -25.55 19.91
C LYS A 112 15.14 -25.26 21.23
N LYS A 113 15.15 -24.02 21.71
CA LYS A 113 15.70 -23.63 23.00
C LYS A 113 14.82 -24.12 24.16
N ASP A 114 15.40 -24.22 25.33
CA ASP A 114 14.71 -24.60 26.57
C ASP A 114 14.02 -23.36 27.23
N PHE A 115 13.22 -22.67 26.44
CA PHE A 115 12.32 -21.60 26.85
C PHE A 115 11.22 -21.39 25.80
N GLU A 116 10.12 -20.80 26.21
CA GLU A 116 9.03 -20.44 25.30
C GLU A 116 9.22 -18.99 24.79
N PRO A 117 9.32 -18.78 23.46
CA PRO A 117 9.37 -17.43 22.89
C PRO A 117 8.09 -16.64 23.17
N ARG A 118 8.16 -15.30 23.09
CA ARG A 118 7.05 -14.37 23.36
C ARG A 118 6.50 -14.49 24.79
N THR A 119 7.35 -14.88 25.76
CA THR A 119 7.02 -14.91 27.21
C THR A 119 7.98 -14.02 27.99
N ASN A 120 7.71 -13.83 29.30
CA ASN A 120 8.55 -12.99 30.17
C ASN A 120 9.76 -13.75 30.76
N GLN A 121 10.27 -14.76 30.04
CA GLN A 121 11.46 -15.48 30.44
C GLN A 121 12.74 -14.70 30.09
N GLU A 122 13.65 -14.53 31.04
CA GLU A 122 14.86 -13.74 30.85
C GLU A 122 15.78 -14.32 29.74
N ASN A 123 15.85 -15.65 29.61
CA ASN A 123 16.61 -16.31 28.54
C ASN A 123 16.10 -15.91 27.14
N TYR A 124 14.78 -15.74 26.98
CA TYR A 124 14.21 -15.21 25.73
C TYR A 124 14.64 -13.75 25.49
N PHE A 125 14.55 -12.91 26.52
CA PHE A 125 14.97 -11.51 26.41
C PHE A 125 16.47 -11.36 26.12
N GLU A 126 17.32 -12.28 26.57
CA GLU A 126 18.74 -12.29 26.24
C GLU A 126 18.98 -12.56 24.76
N GLU A 127 18.26 -13.49 24.12
CA GLU A 127 18.35 -13.71 22.68
C GLU A 127 17.82 -12.51 21.89
N VAL A 128 16.69 -11.94 22.29
CA VAL A 128 16.18 -10.70 21.68
C VAL A 128 17.20 -9.56 21.79
N ARG A 129 17.89 -9.43 22.93
CA ARG A 129 18.95 -8.42 23.11
C ARG A 129 20.08 -8.58 22.09
N LYS A 130 20.51 -9.81 21.81
CA LYS A 130 21.53 -10.08 20.79
C LYS A 130 21.04 -9.62 19.42
N PHE A 131 19.85 -10.01 19.02
CA PHE A 131 19.27 -9.62 17.73
C PHE A 131 19.09 -8.10 17.60
N TYR A 132 18.54 -7.42 18.61
CA TYR A 132 18.41 -5.98 18.61
C TYR A 132 19.77 -5.25 18.61
N THR A 133 20.81 -5.85 19.20
CA THR A 133 22.17 -5.31 19.15
C THR A 133 22.71 -5.32 17.71
N GLU A 134 22.50 -6.40 16.98
CA GLU A 134 22.90 -6.48 15.59
C GLU A 134 22.14 -5.49 14.70
N ILE A 135 20.82 -5.33 14.90
CA ILE A 135 20.06 -4.27 14.21
C ILE A 135 20.66 -2.90 14.52
N ALA A 136 20.93 -2.60 15.80
CA ALA A 136 21.49 -1.32 16.22
C ALA A 136 22.85 -1.03 15.57
N HIS A 137 23.69 -2.06 15.40
CA HIS A 137 24.97 -1.93 14.69
C HIS A 137 24.77 -1.53 13.22
N GLN A 138 23.79 -2.13 12.53
CA GLN A 138 23.50 -1.82 11.13
C GLN A 138 23.00 -0.39 10.94
N VAL A 139 22.13 0.09 11.80
CA VAL A 139 21.50 1.42 11.66
C VAL A 139 22.17 2.53 12.46
N LYS A 140 23.37 2.27 13.01
CA LYS A 140 24.14 3.28 13.76
C LYS A 140 24.41 4.51 12.91
N GLY A 141 24.02 5.71 13.42
CA GLY A 141 24.16 7.01 12.74
C GLY A 141 23.05 7.27 11.72
N LEU A 142 22.03 6.41 11.60
CA LEU A 142 20.90 6.57 10.68
C LEU A 142 19.58 6.94 11.38
N PHE A 143 19.62 7.17 12.69
CA PHE A 143 18.49 7.73 13.42
C PHE A 143 18.31 9.22 13.12
N HIS A 144 17.08 9.69 13.28
CA HIS A 144 16.74 11.09 13.05
C HIS A 144 17.66 12.08 13.80
N LYS A 145 17.98 11.81 15.06
CA LYS A 145 18.91 12.62 15.86
C LYS A 145 20.31 12.78 15.24
N ASP A 146 20.71 11.81 14.41
CA ASP A 146 22.00 11.77 13.71
C ASP A 146 21.87 12.25 12.24
N GLY A 147 20.71 12.82 11.85
CA GLY A 147 20.40 13.23 10.49
C GLY A 147 20.02 12.10 9.54
N GLY A 148 19.67 10.92 10.08
CA GLY A 148 19.16 9.77 9.34
C GLY A 148 17.65 9.81 9.09
N PRO A 149 17.10 8.82 8.36
CA PRO A 149 15.70 8.77 8.01
C PRO A 149 14.81 8.12 9.09
N ILE A 150 15.39 7.34 10.02
CA ILE A 150 14.63 6.57 11.01
C ILE A 150 14.01 7.50 12.05
N ILE A 151 12.68 7.61 12.05
CA ILE A 151 11.88 8.43 12.98
C ILE A 151 10.95 7.58 13.86
N GLY A 152 10.77 6.30 13.56
CA GLY A 152 9.90 5.39 14.29
C GLY A 152 10.45 3.98 14.37
N ILE A 153 10.09 3.29 15.45
CA ILE A 153 10.32 1.85 15.67
C ILE A 153 9.02 1.22 16.13
N GLN A 154 8.61 0.15 15.48
CA GLN A 154 7.55 -0.72 15.99
C GLN A 154 8.18 -1.88 16.74
N ILE A 155 7.64 -2.15 17.93
CA ILE A 155 7.99 -3.26 18.80
C ILE A 155 6.95 -4.35 18.65
N GLU A 156 7.37 -5.59 18.37
CA GLU A 156 6.52 -6.76 18.21
C GLU A 156 5.46 -6.62 17.10
N ASN A 157 4.61 -7.58 16.92
CA ASN A 157 3.40 -7.50 16.11
C ASN A 157 2.30 -8.37 16.72
N GLU A 158 1.08 -7.82 16.82
CA GLU A 158 -0.12 -8.50 17.32
C GLU A 158 0.08 -9.21 18.68
N TYR A 159 0.97 -8.66 19.52
CA TYR A 159 1.26 -9.25 20.83
C TYR A 159 0.06 -9.19 21.76
N GLY A 160 -0.38 -10.34 22.25
CA GLY A 160 -1.59 -10.49 23.06
C GLY A 160 -2.87 -10.68 22.21
N HIS A 161 -2.84 -10.40 20.91
CA HIS A 161 -3.92 -10.72 19.97
C HIS A 161 -3.64 -12.09 19.33
N CYS A 162 -2.67 -12.18 18.43
CA CYS A 162 -2.24 -13.45 17.81
C CYS A 162 -1.05 -14.05 18.60
N GLY A 163 -1.32 -14.65 19.75
CA GLY A 163 -0.29 -15.19 20.65
C GLY A 163 0.34 -14.14 21.57
N GLY A 164 1.28 -14.58 22.42
CA GLY A 164 1.88 -13.76 23.47
C GLY A 164 1.01 -13.65 24.73
N LEU A 165 1.50 -12.91 25.72
CA LEU A 165 0.82 -12.70 27.00
C LEU A 165 -0.17 -11.52 26.90
N LYS A 166 -1.16 -11.49 27.78
CA LYS A 166 -2.24 -10.51 27.81
C LYS A 166 -2.22 -9.69 29.10
N GLY A 167 -2.95 -8.58 29.14
CA GLY A 167 -3.11 -7.73 30.31
C GLY A 167 -1.77 -7.22 30.84
N GLU A 168 -1.61 -7.19 32.18
CA GLU A 168 -0.41 -6.64 32.84
C GLU A 168 0.89 -7.37 32.44
N GLU A 169 0.84 -8.68 32.25
CA GLU A 169 2.00 -9.47 31.80
C GLU A 169 2.38 -9.13 30.36
N GLY A 170 1.39 -8.92 29.49
CA GLY A 170 1.61 -8.47 28.12
C GLY A 170 2.19 -7.05 28.08
N ASP A 171 1.65 -6.14 28.86
CA ASP A 171 2.17 -4.77 28.98
C ASP A 171 3.60 -4.74 29.54
N TYR A 172 3.90 -5.60 30.50
CA TYR A 172 5.27 -5.75 31.01
C TYR A 172 6.21 -6.21 29.91
N HIS A 173 5.81 -7.21 29.11
CA HIS A 173 6.60 -7.72 27.99
C HIS A 173 6.95 -6.61 27.00
N MET A 174 5.96 -5.86 26.54
CA MET A 174 6.13 -4.76 25.58
C MET A 174 7.04 -3.66 26.13
N LYS A 175 6.90 -3.30 27.42
CA LYS A 175 7.81 -2.35 28.10
C LYS A 175 9.23 -2.90 28.14
N ARG A 176 9.40 -4.19 28.48
CA ARG A 176 10.72 -4.82 28.58
C ARG A 176 11.44 -4.86 27.23
N LEU A 177 10.74 -5.22 26.13
CA LEU A 177 11.30 -5.17 24.79
C LEU A 177 11.73 -3.74 24.40
N THR A 178 10.89 -2.75 24.72
CA THR A 178 11.20 -1.33 24.47
C THR A 178 12.44 -0.87 25.24
N GLU A 179 12.57 -1.28 26.50
CA GLU A 179 13.77 -0.99 27.31
C GLU A 179 15.02 -1.63 26.69
N ILE A 180 14.95 -2.89 26.26
CA ILE A 180 16.06 -3.57 25.58
C ILE A 180 16.45 -2.82 24.32
N ALA A 181 15.48 -2.43 23.48
CA ALA A 181 15.73 -1.65 22.27
C ALA A 181 16.48 -0.34 22.58
N LYS A 182 16.03 0.41 23.59
CA LYS A 182 16.69 1.65 24.04
C LYS A 182 18.10 1.41 24.59
N GLN A 183 18.29 0.35 25.37
CA GLN A 183 19.57 -0.01 25.98
C GLN A 183 20.64 -0.32 24.92
N VAL A 184 20.27 -0.99 23.82
CA VAL A 184 21.19 -1.30 22.71
C VAL A 184 21.38 -0.14 21.75
N GLY A 185 20.70 1.00 21.94
CA GLY A 185 20.90 2.22 21.15
C GLY A 185 19.88 2.45 20.02
N LEU A 186 18.79 1.69 19.97
CA LEU A 186 17.67 1.89 19.05
C LEU A 186 16.76 3.02 19.58
N ILE A 187 17.18 4.28 19.40
CA ILE A 187 16.53 5.46 19.99
C ILE A 187 15.93 6.34 18.90
N THR A 188 14.61 6.51 18.96
CA THR A 188 13.81 7.21 17.95
C THR A 188 12.70 8.07 18.61
N PRO A 189 12.14 9.08 17.92
CA PRO A 189 10.98 9.85 18.39
C PRO A 189 9.75 9.02 18.67
N PHE A 190 9.41 8.05 17.78
CA PHE A 190 8.20 7.24 17.91
C PHE A 190 8.55 5.79 18.25
N TYR A 191 7.82 5.23 19.22
CA TYR A 191 7.74 3.79 19.46
C TYR A 191 6.28 3.38 19.32
N THR A 192 6.00 2.45 18.41
CA THR A 192 4.64 1.98 18.10
C THR A 192 4.46 0.52 18.44
N ALA A 193 3.22 0.13 18.60
CA ALA A 193 2.80 -1.25 18.76
C ALA A 193 1.46 -1.46 18.04
N THR A 194 1.16 -2.69 17.65
CA THR A 194 -0.16 -3.08 17.15
C THR A 194 -1.24 -2.70 18.17
N GLY A 195 -2.33 -2.09 17.68
CA GLY A 195 -3.40 -1.57 18.52
C GLY A 195 -4.75 -2.27 18.35
N TRP A 196 -4.94 -3.14 17.36
CA TRP A 196 -6.22 -3.83 17.15
C TRP A 196 -6.41 -5.04 18.06
N GLY A 197 -7.67 -5.43 18.22
CA GLY A 197 -8.06 -6.60 19.00
C GLY A 197 -7.53 -6.59 20.42
N GLY A 198 -7.22 -7.75 20.95
CA GLY A 198 -6.67 -7.93 22.30
C GLY A 198 -5.20 -7.57 22.48
N ALA A 199 -4.60 -6.77 21.56
CA ALA A 199 -3.18 -6.47 21.62
C ALA A 199 -2.78 -5.68 22.88
N SER A 200 -1.64 -6.07 23.47
CA SER A 200 -0.97 -5.36 24.54
C SER A 200 -0.01 -4.32 23.98
N THR A 201 -0.27 -3.03 24.23
CA THR A 201 0.56 -1.95 23.71
C THR A 201 1.72 -1.55 24.60
N GLY A 202 1.66 -1.90 25.89
CA GLY A 202 2.65 -1.46 26.90
C GLY A 202 2.72 0.06 27.07
N GLY A 203 1.70 0.80 26.60
CA GLY A 203 1.67 2.27 26.59
C GLY A 203 2.41 2.90 25.41
N LEU A 204 2.81 2.12 24.41
CA LEU A 204 3.35 2.62 23.15
C LEU A 204 2.25 3.22 22.27
N LEU A 205 2.64 4.02 21.27
CA LEU A 205 1.70 4.63 20.34
C LEU A 205 1.04 3.53 19.49
N PRO A 206 -0.29 3.31 19.61
CA PRO A 206 -0.96 2.23 18.91
C PRO A 206 -1.13 2.57 17.43
N VAL A 207 -0.92 1.57 16.58
CA VAL A 207 -1.22 1.62 15.15
C VAL A 207 -2.24 0.55 14.81
N MET A 208 -3.17 0.87 13.90
CA MET A 208 -4.34 0.08 13.57
C MET A 208 -4.18 -0.62 12.22
N GLY A 209 -5.03 -1.60 11.95
CA GLY A 209 -5.15 -2.32 10.69
C GLY A 209 -6.58 -2.27 10.15
N GLY A 210 -6.76 -2.85 8.95
CA GLY A 210 -8.03 -3.04 8.30
C GLY A 210 -7.83 -3.52 6.87
N TYR A 211 -8.55 -4.58 6.47
CA TYR A 211 -8.42 -5.18 5.15
C TYR A 211 -9.79 -5.27 4.46
N CYS A 212 -9.79 -5.21 3.14
CA CYS A 212 -11.02 -5.29 2.35
C CYS A 212 -11.63 -6.71 2.30
N GLU A 213 -10.83 -7.72 2.65
CA GLU A 213 -11.20 -9.15 2.72
C GLU A 213 -10.22 -9.85 3.67
N ALA A 214 -10.50 -11.09 4.08
CA ALA A 214 -9.64 -11.89 4.95
C ALA A 214 -9.19 -13.19 4.24
N PRO A 215 -8.09 -13.19 3.49
CA PRO A 215 -7.59 -14.40 2.82
C PRO A 215 -7.09 -15.48 3.79
N TRP A 216 -6.81 -15.13 5.04
CA TRP A 216 -6.44 -16.04 6.13
C TRP A 216 -7.64 -16.76 6.77
N GLU A 217 -8.87 -16.29 6.54
CA GLU A 217 -10.09 -16.94 7.03
C GLU A 217 -10.18 -18.38 6.52
N GLN A 218 -10.43 -19.34 7.42
CA GLN A 218 -10.41 -20.77 7.08
C GLN A 218 -11.66 -21.25 6.35
N SER A 219 -12.72 -20.44 6.32
CA SER A 219 -13.91 -20.73 5.53
C SER A 219 -13.64 -20.60 4.02
N THR A 220 -14.20 -21.51 3.25
CA THR A 220 -14.22 -21.42 1.77
C THR A 220 -15.53 -20.83 1.23
N GLU A 221 -16.35 -20.24 2.09
CA GLU A 221 -17.58 -19.54 1.71
C GLU A 221 -17.32 -18.04 1.53
N GLU A 222 -18.24 -17.34 0.89
CA GLU A 222 -18.16 -15.88 0.76
C GLU A 222 -18.41 -15.23 2.12
N LEU A 223 -17.58 -14.22 2.46
CA LEU A 223 -17.74 -13.46 3.70
C LEU A 223 -18.77 -12.35 3.52
N GLY A 224 -19.47 -12.00 4.61
CA GLY A 224 -20.45 -10.92 4.66
C GLY A 224 -19.85 -9.52 4.39
N PRO A 225 -20.70 -8.47 4.36
CA PRO A 225 -20.26 -7.09 4.17
C PRO A 225 -19.21 -6.66 5.19
N ASN A 226 -18.11 -6.07 4.72
CA ASN A 226 -16.95 -5.72 5.52
C ASN A 226 -17.12 -4.36 6.22
N GLU A 227 -16.83 -4.29 7.52
CA GLU A 227 -16.93 -3.07 8.36
C GLU A 227 -15.94 -1.95 7.96
N ASN A 228 -14.92 -2.24 7.16
CA ASN A 228 -13.95 -1.21 6.74
C ASN A 228 -14.51 -0.22 5.71
N TYR A 229 -15.77 -0.39 5.28
CA TYR A 229 -16.46 0.51 4.35
C TYR A 229 -17.49 1.44 5.01
N ILE A 230 -17.68 1.36 6.32
CA ILE A 230 -18.53 2.30 7.06
C ILE A 230 -17.70 3.40 7.75
N PHE A 231 -18.33 4.51 8.07
CA PHE A 231 -17.75 5.51 8.95
C PHE A 231 -18.06 5.14 10.40
N SER A 232 -17.03 4.95 11.21
CA SER A 232 -17.18 4.44 12.57
C SER A 232 -16.11 5.00 13.51
N SER A 233 -16.46 5.10 14.80
CA SER A 233 -15.51 5.32 15.88
C SER A 233 -14.75 4.06 16.27
N ASN A 234 -15.25 2.89 15.87
CA ASN A 234 -14.56 1.63 16.04
C ASN A 234 -13.32 1.59 15.15
N ARG A 235 -12.14 1.50 15.77
CA ARG A 235 -10.85 1.43 15.09
C ARG A 235 -10.41 -0.02 14.83
N ASN A 236 -11.15 -0.99 15.35
CA ASN A 236 -10.86 -2.41 15.22
C ASN A 236 -11.23 -2.95 13.84
N ASP A 237 -10.58 -4.03 13.43
CA ASP A 237 -11.03 -4.91 12.34
C ASP A 237 -11.22 -6.32 12.93
N PRO A 238 -12.47 -6.80 13.04
CA PRO A 238 -12.75 -8.08 13.67
C PRO A 238 -12.26 -9.29 12.86
N ASN A 239 -11.91 -9.10 11.58
CA ASN A 239 -11.43 -10.19 10.73
C ASN A 239 -9.95 -10.50 10.92
N ILE A 240 -9.16 -9.55 11.48
CA ILE A 240 -7.74 -9.80 11.73
C ILE A 240 -7.59 -10.81 12.86
N GLY A 241 -6.93 -11.94 12.58
CA GLY A 241 -6.70 -13.04 13.52
C GLY A 241 -7.78 -14.13 13.48
N SER A 242 -8.74 -14.11 12.54
CA SER A 242 -9.78 -15.14 12.42
C SER A 242 -9.22 -16.53 12.14
N ASP A 243 -8.05 -16.63 11.52
CA ASP A 243 -7.32 -17.89 11.31
C ASP A 243 -6.78 -18.53 12.60
N TYR A 244 -6.63 -17.74 13.67
CA TYR A 244 -6.25 -18.21 15.00
C TYR A 244 -7.44 -18.33 15.95
N ASP A 245 -8.67 -18.18 15.44
CA ASP A 245 -9.91 -18.18 16.26
C ASP A 245 -9.86 -17.11 17.38
N VAL A 246 -9.23 -15.97 17.11
CA VAL A 246 -9.14 -14.84 18.05
C VAL A 246 -9.98 -13.67 17.53
N MET A 247 -11.01 -13.36 18.34
CA MET A 247 -11.87 -12.19 18.11
C MET A 247 -11.95 -11.44 19.45
N HIS A 248 -11.18 -10.36 19.56
CA HIS A 248 -11.10 -9.58 20.79
C HIS A 248 -11.34 -8.10 20.51
N ASP A 249 -11.98 -7.46 21.47
CA ASP A 249 -12.11 -6.00 21.50
C ASP A 249 -10.81 -5.33 21.95
N ILE A 250 -10.65 -4.07 21.57
CA ILE A 250 -9.52 -3.23 21.99
C ILE A 250 -9.54 -3.08 23.51
N THR A 251 -8.38 -3.26 24.16
CA THR A 251 -8.23 -3.34 25.61
C THR A 251 -7.77 -2.03 26.27
N TYR A 252 -7.50 -0.99 25.50
CA TYR A 252 -7.04 0.32 25.99
C TYR A 252 -7.95 1.46 25.52
N ASP A 253 -7.81 2.64 26.15
CA ASP A 253 -8.56 3.83 25.75
C ASP A 253 -8.03 4.42 24.42
N VAL A 254 -8.74 4.17 23.34
CA VAL A 254 -8.38 4.65 22.00
C VAL A 254 -8.41 6.17 21.89
N THR A 255 -9.15 6.87 22.76
CA THR A 255 -9.28 8.34 22.70
C THR A 255 -8.06 9.06 23.27
N ALA A 256 -7.20 8.33 23.99
CA ALA A 256 -5.92 8.85 24.49
C ALA A 256 -4.86 9.01 23.40
N PHE A 257 -5.07 8.42 22.21
CA PHE A 257 -4.11 8.36 21.14
C PHE A 257 -4.71 8.81 19.79
N PRO A 258 -3.89 9.38 18.89
CA PRO A 258 -4.35 9.68 17.53
C PRO A 258 -4.74 8.40 16.79
N TYR A 259 -5.66 8.50 15.85
CA TYR A 259 -6.02 7.37 14.99
C TYR A 259 -4.98 7.24 13.87
N LEU A 260 -4.13 6.22 13.95
CA LEU A 260 -3.07 5.93 13.01
C LEU A 260 -3.23 4.50 12.49
N THR A 261 -2.87 4.25 11.23
CA THR A 261 -2.79 2.89 10.70
C THR A 261 -1.36 2.54 10.31
N ALA A 262 -0.97 1.27 10.46
CA ALA A 262 0.24 0.70 9.88
C ALA A 262 -0.09 -0.41 8.88
N GLU A 263 -1.27 -1.01 9.02
CA GLU A 263 -1.70 -2.16 8.22
C GLU A 263 -3.10 -1.96 7.64
N LEU A 264 -3.33 -0.79 6.99
CA LEU A 264 -4.46 -0.68 6.08
C LEU A 264 -4.10 -1.42 4.80
N GLY A 265 -4.88 -2.44 4.42
CA GLY A 265 -4.56 -3.28 3.27
C GLY A 265 -4.37 -2.47 2.00
N GLY A 266 -3.16 -2.46 1.44
CA GLY A 266 -2.89 -1.92 0.10
C GLY A 266 -3.31 -2.89 -1.01
N GLY A 267 -3.52 -4.12 -0.64
CA GLY A 267 -3.98 -5.26 -1.42
C GLY A 267 -4.23 -6.43 -0.47
N LEU A 268 -4.10 -7.66 -0.97
CA LEU A 268 -4.29 -8.89 -0.20
C LEU A 268 -3.31 -9.97 -0.66
N GLN A 269 -2.67 -10.66 0.29
CA GLN A 269 -1.97 -11.91 0.01
C GLN A 269 -2.99 -13.05 -0.05
N VAL A 270 -2.91 -13.87 -1.10
CA VAL A 270 -3.74 -15.07 -1.23
C VAL A 270 -3.14 -16.23 -0.45
N THR A 271 -4.00 -17.08 0.10
CA THR A 271 -3.63 -18.39 0.65
C THR A 271 -4.00 -19.50 -0.33
N HIS A 272 -3.50 -20.71 -0.08
CA HIS A 272 -3.85 -21.86 -0.94
C HIS A 272 -5.37 -22.12 -0.98
N HIS A 273 -6.04 -21.98 0.17
CA HIS A 273 -7.46 -22.32 0.32
C HIS A 273 -8.42 -21.14 0.06
N ARG A 274 -7.90 -19.87 0.00
CA ARG A 274 -8.73 -18.69 -0.19
C ARG A 274 -8.04 -17.63 -1.03
N ARG A 275 -8.64 -17.27 -2.19
CA ARG A 275 -8.01 -16.44 -3.23
C ARG A 275 -8.93 -15.29 -3.67
N PRO A 276 -9.16 -14.29 -2.80
CA PRO A 276 -9.88 -13.08 -3.16
C PRO A 276 -9.07 -12.22 -4.13
N VAL A 277 -9.76 -11.41 -4.94
CA VAL A 277 -9.17 -10.50 -5.92
C VAL A 277 -9.57 -9.07 -5.60
N PRO A 278 -8.75 -8.29 -4.87
CA PRO A 278 -9.08 -6.92 -4.56
C PRO A 278 -8.98 -6.03 -5.81
N SER A 279 -9.93 -5.13 -5.97
CA SER A 279 -9.90 -4.09 -6.99
C SER A 279 -9.31 -2.78 -6.44
N ALA A 280 -8.87 -1.90 -7.33
CA ALA A 280 -8.42 -0.55 -6.97
C ALA A 280 -9.51 0.23 -6.19
N LYS A 281 -10.78 0.06 -6.56
CA LYS A 281 -11.91 0.69 -5.87
C LYS A 281 -12.12 0.16 -4.45
N ASP A 282 -11.87 -1.12 -4.21
CA ASP A 282 -11.94 -1.70 -2.86
C ASP A 282 -11.01 -0.94 -1.91
N ILE A 283 -9.77 -0.75 -2.33
CA ILE A 283 -8.76 -0.08 -1.53
C ILE A 283 -9.03 1.43 -1.43
N GLY A 284 -9.47 2.07 -2.52
CA GLY A 284 -9.81 3.49 -2.54
C GLY A 284 -10.99 3.84 -1.63
N ALA A 285 -12.07 3.06 -1.68
CA ALA A 285 -13.26 3.27 -0.86
C ALA A 285 -12.99 3.02 0.63
N MET A 286 -12.25 1.95 0.94
CA MET A 286 -11.79 1.66 2.31
C MET A 286 -10.92 2.78 2.87
N SER A 287 -9.96 3.29 2.07
CA SER A 287 -9.09 4.40 2.47
C SER A 287 -9.89 5.68 2.74
N LEU A 288 -10.89 5.97 1.91
CA LEU A 288 -11.79 7.11 2.10
C LEU A 288 -12.64 6.95 3.38
N ALA A 289 -13.16 5.74 3.65
CA ALA A 289 -13.93 5.47 4.86
C ALA A 289 -13.07 5.68 6.12
N LYS A 290 -11.82 5.22 6.13
CA LYS A 290 -10.90 5.46 7.24
C LYS A 290 -10.54 6.95 7.38
N LEU A 291 -10.36 7.67 6.27
CA LEU A 291 -10.13 9.12 6.30
C LEU A 291 -11.33 9.87 6.89
N GLY A 292 -12.54 9.53 6.45
CA GLY A 292 -13.78 10.09 6.99
C GLY A 292 -14.07 9.70 8.44
N SER A 293 -13.50 8.61 8.93
CA SER A 293 -13.56 8.13 10.33
C SER A 293 -12.52 8.75 11.25
N GLY A 294 -11.67 9.66 10.75
CA GLY A 294 -10.74 10.42 11.61
C GLY A 294 -9.30 9.93 11.63
N VAL A 295 -8.90 9.05 10.72
CA VAL A 295 -7.50 8.66 10.61
C VAL A 295 -6.60 9.86 10.32
N ASN A 296 -5.42 9.93 10.92
CA ASN A 296 -4.44 11.03 10.81
C ASN A 296 -3.01 10.55 10.49
N LEU A 297 -2.85 9.30 10.16
CA LEU A 297 -1.76 8.66 9.42
C LEU A 297 -2.35 7.47 8.70
N ILE A 298 -2.25 7.43 7.37
CA ILE A 298 -2.61 6.24 6.60
C ILE A 298 -1.33 5.47 6.30
N GLY A 299 -1.22 4.27 6.88
CA GLY A 299 -0.14 3.31 6.62
C GLY A 299 -0.68 2.08 5.93
N TYR A 300 -0.20 1.81 4.72
CA TYR A 300 -0.61 0.69 3.89
C TYR A 300 0.29 -0.53 4.06
N TYR A 301 -0.32 -1.69 4.23
CA TYR A 301 0.33 -3.00 4.24
C TYR A 301 -0.30 -3.92 3.17
N MET A 302 0.39 -4.42 2.17
CA MET A 302 1.66 -3.97 1.60
C MET A 302 1.43 -2.78 0.66
N TYR A 303 2.37 -1.85 0.59
CA TYR A 303 2.41 -0.87 -0.48
C TYR A 303 3.21 -1.39 -1.68
N HIS A 304 4.22 -2.20 -1.42
CA HIS A 304 5.09 -2.82 -2.41
C HIS A 304 5.18 -4.31 -2.15
N GLY A 305 4.81 -5.12 -3.13
CA GLY A 305 4.97 -6.55 -3.10
C GLY A 305 6.44 -6.99 -3.24
N GLY A 306 6.67 -8.28 -3.29
CA GLY A 306 8.01 -8.80 -3.43
C GLY A 306 8.07 -10.31 -3.64
N THR A 307 9.29 -10.85 -3.61
CA THR A 307 9.56 -12.27 -3.74
C THR A 307 10.30 -12.77 -2.51
N ASN A 308 9.80 -13.80 -1.86
CA ASN A 308 10.46 -14.42 -0.72
C ASN A 308 11.83 -14.96 -1.14
N PRO A 309 12.93 -14.59 -0.46
CA PRO A 309 14.24 -15.12 -0.74
C PRO A 309 14.38 -16.57 -0.23
N LYS A 310 15.15 -17.38 -0.93
CA LYS A 310 15.58 -18.68 -0.41
C LYS A 310 16.62 -18.49 0.71
N GLY A 311 16.45 -19.22 1.80
CA GLY A 311 17.48 -19.41 2.83
C GLY A 311 18.50 -20.49 2.46
N LYS A 312 19.42 -20.76 3.38
CA LYS A 312 20.35 -21.91 3.28
C LYS A 312 19.68 -23.22 3.70
N LEU A 313 18.77 -23.16 4.67
CA LEU A 313 18.15 -24.33 5.30
C LEU A 313 16.64 -24.39 5.04
N SER A 314 15.99 -23.26 4.77
CA SER A 314 14.54 -23.17 4.68
C SER A 314 14.10 -22.14 3.63
N THR A 315 12.81 -22.12 3.37
CA THR A 315 12.12 -21.07 2.63
C THR A 315 11.45 -20.10 3.61
N LEU A 316 11.14 -18.87 3.17
CA LEU A 316 10.70 -17.80 4.08
C LEU A 316 9.17 -17.78 4.29
N GLN A 317 8.37 -18.32 3.38
CA GLN A 317 6.91 -18.23 3.43
C GLN A 317 6.31 -18.91 4.67
N GLU A 318 5.17 -18.44 5.09
CA GLU A 318 4.29 -19.12 6.02
C GLU A 318 3.72 -20.40 5.41
N SER A 319 3.70 -21.50 6.17
CA SER A 319 3.16 -22.78 5.71
C SER A 319 2.64 -23.66 6.86
N LYS A 320 1.72 -24.57 6.53
CA LYS A 320 1.21 -25.57 7.46
C LYS A 320 2.28 -26.54 7.97
N GLU A 321 3.35 -26.74 7.21
CA GLU A 321 4.50 -27.54 7.66
C GLU A 321 5.18 -26.97 8.91
N THR A 322 5.09 -25.67 9.13
CA THR A 322 5.64 -24.98 10.30
C THR A 322 4.60 -24.65 11.37
N GLY A 323 3.39 -25.21 11.23
CA GLY A 323 2.32 -25.05 12.24
C GLY A 323 1.47 -23.80 12.05
N SER A 324 1.60 -23.09 10.93
CA SER A 324 0.66 -22.04 10.55
C SER A 324 -0.68 -22.62 10.10
N PRO A 325 -1.81 -21.92 10.30
CA PRO A 325 -3.09 -22.30 9.69
C PRO A 325 -3.09 -22.19 8.17
N ASN A 326 -2.17 -21.39 7.58
CA ASN A 326 -2.16 -21.03 6.17
C ASN A 326 -0.98 -21.66 5.41
N ASP A 327 -1.20 -21.89 4.10
CA ASP A 327 -0.14 -22.13 3.12
C ASP A 327 -0.12 -20.98 2.11
N LEU A 328 1.06 -20.38 1.91
CA LEU A 328 1.28 -19.29 0.95
C LEU A 328 2.18 -19.75 -0.20
N PRO A 329 2.23 -19.00 -1.32
CA PRO A 329 3.23 -19.24 -2.35
C PRO A 329 4.65 -19.22 -1.77
N VAL A 330 5.52 -20.08 -2.28
CA VAL A 330 6.90 -20.18 -1.76
C VAL A 330 7.68 -18.91 -2.06
N PHE A 331 7.51 -18.36 -3.28
CA PHE A 331 8.23 -17.17 -3.73
C PHE A 331 7.36 -15.94 -3.77
N SER A 332 6.18 -16.01 -4.41
CA SER A 332 5.39 -14.81 -4.62
C SER A 332 4.88 -14.24 -3.30
N TYR A 333 5.25 -13.00 -3.07
CA TYR A 333 4.66 -12.12 -2.07
C TYR A 333 4.16 -10.85 -2.77
N ASP A 334 3.41 -11.05 -3.85
CA ASP A 334 2.86 -9.99 -4.68
C ASP A 334 1.87 -9.10 -3.92
N PHE A 335 1.06 -9.70 -3.06
CA PHE A 335 0.06 -9.05 -2.20
C PHE A 335 -1.01 -8.27 -2.98
N ALA A 336 -1.11 -8.40 -4.29
CA ALA A 336 -1.88 -7.50 -5.14
C ALA A 336 -1.65 -6.01 -4.76
N ALA A 337 -0.43 -5.67 -4.37
CA ALA A 337 -0.04 -4.38 -3.81
C ALA A 337 -0.10 -3.25 -4.85
N PRO A 338 -0.17 -1.97 -4.44
CA PRO A 338 -0.07 -0.81 -5.33
C PRO A 338 1.14 -0.85 -6.26
N ILE A 339 2.27 -1.34 -5.77
CA ILE A 339 3.44 -1.71 -6.57
C ILE A 339 3.61 -3.22 -6.43
N ARG A 340 3.44 -3.96 -7.53
CA ARG A 340 3.42 -5.43 -7.55
C ARG A 340 4.81 -6.03 -7.34
N GLU A 341 4.88 -7.37 -7.33
CA GLU A 341 6.08 -8.17 -7.04
C GLU A 341 7.32 -7.78 -7.84
N TYR A 342 7.16 -7.36 -9.11
CA TYR A 342 8.26 -6.99 -10.00
C TYR A 342 8.38 -5.47 -10.22
N GLY A 343 7.71 -4.66 -9.39
CA GLY A 343 7.80 -3.20 -9.43
C GLY A 343 6.78 -2.54 -10.37
N GLN A 344 5.75 -3.27 -10.82
CA GLN A 344 4.66 -2.73 -11.65
C GLN A 344 3.79 -1.80 -10.80
N MET A 345 3.55 -0.59 -11.29
CA MET A 345 2.63 0.38 -10.68
C MET A 345 1.21 0.14 -11.22
N THR A 346 0.22 0.05 -10.34
CA THR A 346 -1.14 -0.42 -10.65
C THR A 346 -2.20 0.67 -10.53
N ASP A 347 -3.44 0.35 -10.92
CA ASP A 347 -4.60 1.20 -10.70
C ASP A 347 -4.87 1.45 -9.20
N THR A 348 -4.52 0.49 -8.34
CA THR A 348 -4.60 0.67 -6.87
C THR A 348 -3.68 1.81 -6.42
N LEU A 349 -2.46 1.90 -6.97
CA LEU A 349 -1.58 3.04 -6.70
C LEU A 349 -2.23 4.35 -7.16
N ASN A 350 -2.87 4.37 -8.33
CA ASN A 350 -3.54 5.56 -8.84
C ASN A 350 -4.68 6.03 -7.92
N GLU A 351 -5.49 5.11 -7.38
CA GLU A 351 -6.56 5.44 -6.42
C GLU A 351 -6.01 6.04 -5.12
N ILE A 352 -5.04 5.40 -4.49
CA ILE A 352 -4.50 5.88 -3.22
C ILE A 352 -3.62 7.12 -3.38
N LYS A 353 -2.98 7.31 -4.54
CA LYS A 353 -2.21 8.51 -4.89
C LYS A 353 -3.08 9.76 -4.90
N MET A 354 -4.30 9.71 -5.43
CA MET A 354 -5.21 10.86 -5.38
C MET A 354 -5.45 11.31 -3.93
N LEU A 355 -5.68 10.36 -3.02
CA LEU A 355 -5.86 10.66 -1.61
C LEU A 355 -4.57 11.20 -0.97
N ALA A 356 -3.42 10.63 -1.33
CA ALA A 356 -2.12 11.09 -0.85
C ALA A 356 -1.80 12.52 -1.34
N MET A 357 -2.16 12.89 -2.58
CA MET A 357 -2.02 14.26 -3.10
C MET A 357 -2.87 15.26 -2.29
N PHE A 358 -4.11 14.89 -1.96
CA PHE A 358 -4.97 15.69 -1.08
C PHE A 358 -4.35 15.84 0.32
N ILE A 359 -3.95 14.74 0.93
CA ILE A 359 -3.34 14.73 2.27
C ILE A 359 -2.08 15.62 2.30
N LYS A 360 -1.26 15.56 1.26
CA LYS A 360 0.00 16.34 1.17
C LYS A 360 -0.23 17.84 1.29
N ASP A 361 -1.28 18.35 0.66
CA ASP A 361 -1.53 19.79 0.58
C ASP A 361 -2.58 20.29 1.61
N PHE A 362 -3.47 19.42 2.10
CA PHE A 362 -4.58 19.79 3.02
C PHE A 362 -4.60 19.00 4.34
N GLY A 363 -3.77 17.96 4.48
CA GLY A 363 -3.74 17.06 5.63
C GLY A 363 -3.46 17.76 6.96
N ASN A 364 -2.60 18.76 7.00
CA ASN A 364 -2.28 19.51 8.22
C ASN A 364 -3.51 20.29 8.78
N THR A 365 -4.42 20.68 7.91
CA THR A 365 -5.70 21.29 8.32
C THR A 365 -6.70 20.20 8.72
N LEU A 366 -6.74 19.11 7.96
CA LEU A 366 -7.62 17.97 8.23
C LEU A 366 -7.34 17.31 9.58
N CYS A 367 -6.08 17.22 10.03
CA CYS A 367 -5.69 16.67 11.33
C CYS A 367 -6.40 17.34 12.52
N LYS A 368 -6.76 18.64 12.38
CA LYS A 368 -7.40 19.43 13.43
C LYS A 368 -8.93 19.33 13.42
N MET A 369 -9.49 18.53 12.51
CA MET A 369 -10.92 18.42 12.31
C MET A 369 -11.48 17.26 13.12
N ASP A 370 -12.49 17.57 13.94
CA ASP A 370 -13.28 16.55 14.63
C ASP A 370 -14.17 15.81 13.64
N THR A 371 -14.37 14.53 13.90
CA THR A 371 -15.24 13.67 13.10
C THR A 371 -16.65 13.64 13.70
N VAL A 372 -17.66 13.79 12.85
CA VAL A 372 -19.07 13.78 13.24
C VAL A 372 -19.86 12.92 12.25
N TRP A 373 -20.60 11.96 12.76
CA TRP A 373 -21.62 11.21 12.04
C TRP A 373 -22.92 11.20 12.84
N GLU A 374 -24.05 11.11 12.13
CA GLU A 374 -25.37 11.28 12.77
C GLU A 374 -25.83 9.98 13.44
N ASN A 375 -25.49 8.83 12.87
CA ASN A 375 -25.92 7.51 13.35
C ASN A 375 -24.78 6.50 13.25
N ASP A 376 -24.83 5.45 14.07
CA ASP A 376 -24.00 4.26 13.89
C ASP A 376 -24.40 3.57 12.59
N GLN A 377 -23.41 3.30 11.74
CA GLN A 377 -23.62 2.67 10.44
C GLN A 377 -23.44 1.16 10.56
N ASP A 378 -24.25 0.43 9.80
CA ASP A 378 -24.26 -1.02 9.75
C ASP A 378 -23.77 -1.47 8.36
N PRO A 379 -22.69 -2.28 8.26
CA PRO A 379 -22.19 -2.77 6.98
C PRO A 379 -23.24 -3.63 6.24
N GLU A 380 -24.15 -4.31 6.96
CA GLU A 380 -25.24 -5.13 6.38
C GLU A 380 -26.36 -4.25 5.77
N ASN A 381 -26.44 -2.97 6.15
CA ASN A 381 -27.44 -2.08 5.59
C ASN A 381 -26.98 -1.50 4.25
N LEU A 382 -27.33 -2.18 3.17
CA LEU A 382 -27.00 -1.78 1.80
C LEU A 382 -27.95 -0.73 1.19
N GLU A 383 -29.02 -0.38 1.92
CA GLU A 383 -30.04 0.60 1.50
C GLU A 383 -29.71 2.04 1.90
N GLU A 384 -28.87 2.22 2.92
CA GLU A 384 -28.57 3.52 3.50
C GLU A 384 -27.31 4.16 2.91
N LEU A 385 -27.40 5.45 2.56
CA LEU A 385 -26.24 6.23 2.14
C LEU A 385 -25.35 6.55 3.34
N ARG A 386 -24.11 6.10 3.31
CA ARG A 386 -23.13 6.33 4.37
C ARG A 386 -22.48 7.69 4.23
N THR A 387 -22.53 8.48 5.30
CA THR A 387 -21.92 9.82 5.33
C THR A 387 -21.21 10.09 6.65
N SER A 388 -20.16 10.91 6.59
CA SER A 388 -19.53 11.50 7.77
C SER A 388 -19.04 12.92 7.47
N VAL A 389 -18.77 13.68 8.53
CA VAL A 389 -18.25 15.06 8.41
C VAL A 389 -16.99 15.17 9.26
N ARG A 390 -15.93 15.71 8.69
CA ARG A 390 -14.79 16.20 9.47
C ARG A 390 -14.77 17.71 9.42
N ARG A 391 -14.73 18.38 10.59
CA ARG A 391 -14.77 19.82 10.65
C ARG A 391 -13.98 20.42 11.81
N ASN A 392 -13.50 21.64 11.61
CA ASN A 392 -12.99 22.51 12.66
C ASN A 392 -13.67 23.87 12.52
N GLY A 393 -14.49 24.24 13.50
CA GLY A 393 -15.38 25.39 13.40
C GLY A 393 -16.35 25.25 12.23
N LYS A 394 -16.30 26.20 11.28
CA LYS A 394 -17.15 26.19 10.08
C LYS A 394 -16.54 25.39 8.91
N GLN A 395 -15.23 25.32 8.83
CA GLN A 395 -14.51 24.64 7.74
C GLN A 395 -14.55 23.12 7.91
N GLY A 396 -14.73 22.40 6.79
CA GLY A 396 -14.66 20.94 6.82
C GLY A 396 -14.88 20.25 5.48
N TYR A 397 -15.10 18.94 5.59
CA TYR A 397 -15.35 18.04 4.47
C TYR A 397 -16.50 17.10 4.81
N LEU A 398 -17.42 16.95 3.87
CA LEU A 398 -18.48 15.93 3.89
C LEU A 398 -18.01 14.73 3.09
N PHE A 399 -17.89 13.58 3.75
CA PHE A 399 -17.52 12.30 3.14
C PHE A 399 -18.78 11.51 2.83
N VAL A 400 -18.77 10.83 1.68
CA VAL A 400 -19.85 9.97 1.19
C VAL A 400 -19.24 8.66 0.72
N ASN A 401 -19.78 7.54 1.18
CA ASN A 401 -19.42 6.22 0.72
C ASN A 401 -20.68 5.39 0.39
N ASN A 402 -20.93 5.18 -0.90
CA ASN A 402 -21.98 4.30 -1.42
C ASN A 402 -21.35 3.08 -2.10
N TYR A 403 -20.36 2.49 -1.42
CA TYR A 403 -19.59 1.34 -1.89
C TYR A 403 -19.52 0.27 -0.80
N GLN A 404 -19.74 -0.97 -1.19
CA GLN A 404 -19.47 -2.15 -0.38
C GLN A 404 -18.85 -3.22 -1.29
N ARG A 405 -17.66 -3.74 -0.93
CA ARG A 405 -17.02 -4.79 -1.72
C ARG A 405 -17.97 -5.98 -1.90
N LYS A 406 -18.10 -6.48 -3.14
CA LYS A 406 -18.95 -7.59 -3.59
C LYS A 406 -20.46 -7.40 -3.44
N TYR A 407 -20.94 -6.33 -2.80
CA TYR A 407 -22.35 -6.08 -2.57
C TYR A 407 -22.82 -4.82 -3.27
N ASP A 408 -24.01 -4.86 -3.88
CA ASP A 408 -24.59 -3.72 -4.54
C ASP A 408 -25.31 -2.84 -3.52
N MET A 409 -24.81 -1.61 -3.36
CA MET A 409 -25.47 -0.56 -2.60
C MET A 409 -26.62 0.03 -3.43
N LYS A 410 -27.66 0.49 -2.76
CA LYS A 410 -28.78 1.18 -3.41
C LYS A 410 -28.34 2.49 -4.07
N ASP A 411 -28.89 2.76 -5.26
CA ASP A 411 -28.79 4.06 -5.91
C ASP A 411 -29.66 5.11 -5.19
N HIS A 412 -29.12 6.31 -5.01
CA HIS A 412 -29.79 7.45 -4.39
C HIS A 412 -29.95 8.60 -5.39
N PRO A 413 -31.01 8.58 -6.23
CA PRO A 413 -31.22 9.63 -7.23
C PRO A 413 -31.65 10.94 -6.59
N GLN A 414 -31.23 12.07 -7.18
CA GLN A 414 -31.61 13.42 -6.79
C GLN A 414 -31.46 13.71 -5.28
N THR A 415 -30.39 13.15 -4.70
CA THR A 415 -30.12 13.30 -3.26
C THR A 415 -29.63 14.69 -2.93
N LEU A 416 -30.21 15.28 -1.89
CA LEU A 416 -29.79 16.53 -1.30
C LEU A 416 -28.83 16.26 -0.14
N LEU A 417 -27.54 16.43 -0.38
CA LEU A 417 -26.54 16.37 0.69
C LEU A 417 -26.54 17.66 1.51
N GLN A 418 -26.45 17.54 2.83
CA GLN A 418 -26.49 18.68 3.74
C GLN A 418 -25.50 18.49 4.90
N VAL A 419 -24.91 19.61 5.34
CA VAL A 419 -24.11 19.67 6.58
C VAL A 419 -24.79 20.66 7.52
N VAL A 420 -25.07 20.22 8.73
CA VAL A 420 -25.66 21.07 9.78
C VAL A 420 -24.53 21.57 10.67
N LEU A 421 -24.33 22.88 10.68
CA LEU A 421 -23.41 23.57 11.59
C LEU A 421 -24.23 24.28 12.70
N PRO A 422 -23.62 24.72 13.79
CA PRO A 422 -24.34 25.35 14.89
C PRO A 422 -25.20 26.54 14.48
N ASP A 423 -24.72 27.37 13.54
CA ASP A 423 -25.37 28.64 13.15
C ASP A 423 -25.90 28.63 11.71
N GLU A 424 -25.65 27.60 10.93
CA GLU A 424 -26.03 27.52 9.53
C GLU A 424 -26.22 26.10 9.02
N LYS A 425 -26.88 25.95 7.88
CA LYS A 425 -27.06 24.71 7.16
C LYS A 425 -26.53 24.88 5.73
N ILE A 426 -25.50 24.09 5.40
CA ILE A 426 -24.93 24.05 4.07
C ILE A 426 -25.66 22.98 3.27
N SER A 427 -26.15 23.34 2.09
CA SER A 427 -26.82 22.42 1.17
C SER A 427 -26.06 22.36 -0.13
N TYR A 428 -25.76 21.16 -0.59
CA TYR A 428 -25.17 20.94 -1.90
C TYR A 428 -26.26 20.79 -2.97
N PRO A 429 -26.00 21.11 -4.23
CA PRO A 429 -26.90 20.80 -5.32
C PRO A 429 -27.34 19.35 -5.34
N LYS A 430 -28.58 19.07 -5.68
CA LYS A 430 -29.08 17.69 -5.81
C LYS A 430 -28.30 16.94 -6.86
N ARG A 431 -27.95 15.69 -6.55
CA ARG A 431 -27.20 14.84 -7.45
C ARG A 431 -27.60 13.39 -7.32
N ASP A 432 -27.32 12.62 -8.35
CA ASP A 432 -27.43 11.17 -8.29
C ASP A 432 -26.18 10.61 -7.64
N ILE A 433 -26.36 9.72 -6.66
CA ILE A 433 -25.30 8.94 -6.03
C ILE A 433 -25.60 7.48 -6.34
N ARG A 434 -24.70 6.83 -7.05
CA ARG A 434 -24.90 5.47 -7.56
C ARG A 434 -24.15 4.45 -6.71
N ASN A 435 -24.54 3.19 -6.84
CA ASN A 435 -23.71 2.09 -6.36
C ASN A 435 -22.28 2.24 -6.90
N GLY A 436 -21.30 2.14 -6.02
CA GLY A 436 -19.88 2.27 -6.36
C GLY A 436 -19.32 3.69 -6.27
N ASP A 437 -20.12 4.69 -5.89
CA ASP A 437 -19.65 6.07 -5.68
C ASP A 437 -19.06 6.23 -4.28
N PHE A 438 -17.88 6.83 -4.22
CA PHE A 438 -17.26 7.31 -2.99
C PHE A 438 -16.47 8.60 -3.27
N PHE A 439 -16.66 9.62 -2.44
CA PHE A 439 -16.07 10.95 -2.64
C PHE A 439 -16.17 11.79 -1.36
N PHE A 440 -15.55 12.96 -1.36
CA PHE A 440 -15.78 13.97 -0.32
C PHE A 440 -15.84 15.38 -0.92
N PHE A 441 -16.60 16.25 -0.28
CA PHE A 441 -16.80 17.61 -0.73
C PHE A 441 -16.40 18.61 0.36
N PRO A 442 -15.71 19.72 -0.01
CA PRO A 442 -15.34 20.76 0.92
C PRO A 442 -16.52 21.68 1.24
N PHE A 443 -16.47 22.26 2.44
CA PHE A 443 -17.27 23.42 2.81
C PHE A 443 -16.45 24.41 3.62
N HIS A 444 -16.72 25.72 3.46
CA HIS A 444 -15.97 26.85 4.02
C HIS A 444 -14.45 26.69 3.84
N MET A 445 -14.06 26.27 2.63
CA MET A 445 -12.66 26.04 2.32
C MET A 445 -11.97 27.33 1.89
N PRO A 446 -10.88 27.78 2.55
CA PRO A 446 -10.08 28.90 2.09
C PRO A 446 -9.40 28.59 0.75
N ILE A 447 -9.51 29.50 -0.20
CA ILE A 447 -8.88 29.43 -1.54
C ILE A 447 -8.21 30.77 -1.81
N GLY A 448 -6.88 30.86 -1.75
CA GLY A 448 -6.17 32.13 -1.84
C GLY A 448 -6.70 33.13 -0.83
N ASP A 449 -7.09 34.34 -1.32
CA ASP A 449 -7.73 35.38 -0.52
C ASP A 449 -9.26 35.24 -0.45
N GLY A 450 -9.83 34.21 -1.10
CA GLY A 450 -11.25 33.90 -1.13
C GLY A 450 -11.69 32.84 -0.14
N GLU A 451 -13.00 32.50 -0.19
CA GLU A 451 -13.59 31.43 0.58
C GLU A 451 -14.67 30.72 -0.25
N LEU A 452 -14.48 29.44 -0.42
CA LEU A 452 -15.44 28.54 -1.07
C LEU A 452 -16.44 28.07 -0.03
N GLN A 453 -17.70 28.50 -0.13
CA GLN A 453 -18.76 28.07 0.76
C GLN A 453 -18.98 26.55 0.65
N ASN A 454 -19.10 26.03 -0.57
CA ASN A 454 -19.10 24.59 -0.86
C ASN A 454 -18.83 24.32 -2.35
N ALA A 455 -18.46 23.10 -2.68
CA ALA A 455 -18.35 22.63 -4.06
C ALA A 455 -18.76 21.17 -4.18
N THR A 456 -19.32 20.80 -5.35
CA THR A 456 -19.57 19.40 -5.73
C THR A 456 -18.37 18.80 -6.50
N ALA A 457 -17.18 19.19 -6.09
CA ALA A 457 -15.90 18.68 -6.57
C ALA A 457 -14.98 18.39 -5.38
N THR A 458 -14.18 17.35 -5.50
CA THR A 458 -13.21 16.93 -4.48
C THR A 458 -11.88 17.65 -4.70
N PRO A 459 -11.29 18.31 -3.69
CA PRO A 459 -9.97 18.90 -3.81
C PRO A 459 -8.90 17.80 -3.96
N LEU A 460 -7.98 17.97 -4.92
CA LEU A 460 -6.91 17.03 -5.23
C LEU A 460 -5.56 17.51 -4.70
N CYS A 461 -5.12 18.70 -5.12
CA CYS A 461 -3.84 19.27 -4.71
C CYS A 461 -3.76 20.77 -5.02
N ARG A 462 -2.63 21.38 -4.66
CA ARG A 462 -2.27 22.75 -5.05
C ARG A 462 -1.00 22.73 -5.88
N LEU A 463 -0.91 23.61 -6.86
CA LEU A 463 0.29 23.85 -7.64
C LEU A 463 0.82 25.26 -7.36
N HIS A 464 2.10 25.35 -7.07
CA HIS A 464 2.80 26.62 -7.00
C HIS A 464 3.46 26.83 -8.37
N THR A 465 2.85 27.68 -9.19
CA THR A 465 3.41 28.12 -10.47
C THR A 465 4.15 29.45 -10.28
N GLN A 466 4.82 29.94 -11.33
CA GLN A 466 5.51 31.25 -11.26
C GLN A 466 4.54 32.44 -11.16
N GLU A 467 3.29 32.25 -11.62
CA GLU A 467 2.34 33.34 -11.75
C GLU A 467 1.35 33.39 -10.58
N GLU A 468 0.85 32.21 -10.14
CA GLU A 468 -0.20 32.13 -9.11
C GLU A 468 -0.26 30.75 -8.44
N GLU A 469 -1.06 30.63 -7.39
CA GLU A 469 -1.42 29.38 -6.76
C GLU A 469 -2.64 28.77 -7.48
N THR A 470 -2.52 27.55 -8.00
CA THR A 470 -3.61 26.85 -8.68
C THR A 470 -4.13 25.72 -7.79
N TYR A 471 -5.42 25.74 -7.48
CA TYR A 471 -6.11 24.69 -6.73
C TYR A 471 -6.73 23.70 -7.73
N ILE A 472 -6.36 22.45 -7.61
CA ILE A 472 -6.82 21.36 -8.47
C ILE A 472 -7.94 20.61 -7.75
N PHE A 473 -9.07 20.46 -8.43
CA PHE A 473 -10.19 19.64 -8.02
C PHE A 473 -10.47 18.56 -9.03
N TYR A 474 -11.25 17.55 -8.65
CA TYR A 474 -11.83 16.61 -9.60
C TYR A 474 -13.30 16.34 -9.31
N ALA A 475 -14.03 15.89 -10.33
CA ALA A 475 -15.43 15.57 -10.21
C ALA A 475 -15.85 14.43 -11.15
N ASN A 476 -16.82 13.62 -10.70
CA ASN A 476 -17.47 12.57 -11.51
C ASN A 476 -18.61 13.10 -12.39
N GLN A 477 -19.22 14.22 -11.98
CA GLN A 477 -20.33 14.90 -12.65
C GLN A 477 -19.97 16.37 -12.81
N LEU A 478 -20.80 17.13 -13.53
CA LEU A 478 -20.57 18.57 -13.70
C LEU A 478 -20.45 19.26 -12.33
N PRO A 479 -19.33 19.90 -12.02
CA PRO A 479 -19.11 20.51 -10.72
C PRO A 479 -19.81 21.86 -10.61
N GLU A 480 -20.27 22.18 -9.40
CA GLU A 480 -20.75 23.49 -9.02
C GLU A 480 -19.90 24.03 -7.88
N TYR A 481 -19.59 25.35 -7.95
CA TYR A 481 -18.79 26.07 -6.95
C TYR A 481 -19.62 27.23 -6.40
N HIS A 482 -19.93 27.20 -5.14
CA HIS A 482 -20.61 28.26 -4.43
C HIS A 482 -19.62 29.04 -3.57
N TRP A 483 -19.52 30.34 -3.80
CA TRP A 483 -18.53 31.20 -3.18
C TRP A 483 -19.15 32.09 -2.12
N GLU A 484 -18.57 32.10 -0.93
CA GLU A 484 -18.78 33.22 0.01
C GLU A 484 -18.05 34.47 -0.49
N ARG A 485 -16.80 34.28 -0.95
CA ARG A 485 -15.99 35.30 -1.61
C ARG A 485 -15.06 34.63 -2.64
N LYS A 486 -15.18 35.05 -3.90
CA LYS A 486 -14.29 34.55 -4.95
C LYS A 486 -12.87 35.02 -4.72
N PRO A 487 -11.85 34.14 -4.93
CA PRO A 487 -10.45 34.55 -4.85
C PRO A 487 -10.06 35.48 -6.00
N SER A 488 -9.16 36.41 -5.74
CA SER A 488 -8.54 37.28 -6.75
C SER A 488 -7.10 36.87 -7.10
N ASN A 489 -6.51 35.99 -6.29
CA ASN A 489 -5.09 35.59 -6.37
C ASN A 489 -4.89 34.07 -6.47
N ALA A 490 -5.93 33.33 -6.88
CA ALA A 490 -5.85 31.90 -7.06
C ALA A 490 -6.66 31.43 -8.28
N HIS A 491 -6.11 30.48 -9.00
CA HIS A 491 -6.78 29.80 -10.12
C HIS A 491 -7.41 28.48 -9.67
N ILE A 492 -8.49 28.06 -10.31
CA ILE A 492 -9.14 26.77 -10.06
C ILE A 492 -9.20 25.98 -11.35
N LEU A 493 -8.66 24.78 -11.29
CA LEU A 493 -8.69 23.83 -12.39
C LEU A 493 -9.43 22.56 -11.94
N THR A 494 -10.38 22.10 -12.74
CA THR A 494 -11.16 20.90 -12.43
C THR A 494 -10.91 19.80 -13.46
N LEU A 495 -10.55 18.63 -12.96
CA LEU A 495 -10.31 17.42 -13.73
C LEU A 495 -11.54 16.51 -13.71
N SER A 496 -11.69 15.67 -14.73
CA SER A 496 -12.52 14.47 -14.55
C SER A 496 -11.82 13.51 -13.57
N ARG A 497 -12.59 12.61 -12.94
CA ARG A 497 -11.99 11.60 -12.04
C ARG A 497 -10.94 10.74 -12.77
N ASN A 498 -11.18 10.38 -14.03
CA ASN A 498 -10.21 9.63 -14.82
C ASN A 498 -8.88 10.40 -15.02
N MET A 499 -8.95 11.71 -15.27
CA MET A 499 -7.72 12.53 -15.35
C MET A 499 -7.02 12.59 -13.97
N ALA A 500 -7.77 12.68 -12.88
CA ALA A 500 -7.20 12.74 -11.54
C ALA A 500 -6.48 11.43 -11.13
N LEU A 501 -7.01 10.27 -11.53
CA LEU A 501 -6.34 8.96 -11.35
C LEU A 501 -4.95 8.95 -12.00
N HIS A 502 -4.81 9.55 -13.17
CA HIS A 502 -3.56 9.60 -13.92
C HIS A 502 -2.78 10.90 -13.72
N ALA A 503 -3.11 11.68 -12.68
CA ALA A 503 -2.41 12.91 -12.35
C ALA A 503 -1.12 12.64 -11.57
N TRP A 504 -0.03 13.30 -11.97
CA TRP A 504 1.29 13.27 -11.33
C TRP A 504 1.74 14.70 -11.07
N LYS A 505 2.19 14.97 -9.85
CA LYS A 505 2.76 16.27 -9.47
C LYS A 505 4.28 16.18 -9.49
N ALA A 506 4.93 16.96 -10.34
CA ALA A 506 6.37 16.96 -10.52
C ALA A 506 6.96 18.37 -10.44
N GLY A 507 8.29 18.48 -10.30
CA GLY A 507 9.01 19.75 -10.19
C GLY A 507 9.21 20.24 -8.75
N LYS A 508 10.39 20.80 -8.48
CA LYS A 508 10.82 21.27 -7.14
C LYS A 508 10.69 22.78 -6.96
N LYS A 509 11.00 23.56 -7.98
CA LYS A 509 10.92 25.02 -7.94
C LYS A 509 9.59 25.56 -8.46
N GLN A 510 9.11 24.96 -9.52
CA GLN A 510 7.81 25.16 -10.12
C GLN A 510 7.13 23.82 -10.22
N ASN A 511 5.86 23.73 -9.85
CA ASN A 511 5.11 22.48 -9.98
C ASN A 511 4.51 22.37 -11.37
N TYR A 512 4.47 21.13 -11.85
CA TYR A 512 3.77 20.69 -13.04
C TYR A 512 2.75 19.65 -12.64
N LEU A 513 1.55 19.74 -13.18
CA LEU A 513 0.55 18.68 -13.16
C LEU A 513 0.59 17.96 -14.50
N LEU A 514 0.97 16.70 -14.47
CA LEU A 514 1.07 15.84 -15.64
C LEU A 514 -0.07 14.83 -15.58
N ILE A 515 -0.83 14.68 -16.66
CA ILE A 515 -1.85 13.64 -16.80
C ILE A 515 -1.27 12.60 -17.74
N SER A 516 -0.96 11.41 -17.21
CA SER A 516 -0.31 10.34 -17.96
C SER A 516 -0.71 8.97 -17.40
N GLU A 517 -1.14 8.06 -18.28
CA GLU A 517 -1.35 6.65 -17.92
C GLU A 517 -0.01 5.95 -17.65
N ASN A 518 1.07 6.37 -18.31
CA ASN A 518 2.42 5.94 -17.99
C ASN A 518 2.91 6.63 -16.72
N PRO A 519 3.42 5.89 -15.72
CA PRO A 519 3.91 6.46 -14.47
C PRO A 519 5.04 7.47 -14.67
N ILE A 520 5.07 8.47 -13.79
CA ILE A 520 6.14 9.48 -13.74
C ILE A 520 6.78 9.43 -12.35
N ILE A 521 8.08 9.16 -12.31
CA ILE A 521 8.83 9.03 -11.07
C ILE A 521 10.02 9.98 -11.02
N GLU A 522 10.51 10.30 -9.81
CA GLU A 522 11.85 10.91 -9.67
C GLU A 522 12.93 9.87 -10.02
N SER A 523 14.07 10.37 -10.47
CA SER A 523 15.32 9.62 -10.68
C SER A 523 16.49 10.42 -10.14
N ASP A 524 17.71 9.87 -10.22
CA ASP A 524 18.92 10.59 -9.82
C ASP A 524 19.19 11.83 -10.68
N ASP A 525 18.77 11.78 -11.94
CA ASP A 525 18.98 12.85 -12.93
C ASP A 525 17.77 13.80 -13.10
N GLY A 526 16.70 13.61 -12.30
CA GLY A 526 15.49 14.44 -12.37
C GLY A 526 14.21 13.63 -12.31
N TYR A 527 13.49 13.51 -13.42
CA TYR A 527 12.26 12.74 -13.56
C TYR A 527 12.32 11.84 -14.78
N GLU A 528 11.55 10.75 -14.75
CA GLU A 528 11.42 9.80 -15.85
C GLU A 528 9.96 9.39 -16.03
N ILE A 529 9.59 9.13 -17.30
CA ILE A 529 8.33 8.51 -17.70
C ILE A 529 8.59 7.03 -17.94
N LEU A 530 7.88 6.15 -17.24
CA LEU A 530 7.96 4.69 -17.41
C LEU A 530 6.97 4.27 -18.49
N VAL A 531 7.40 4.21 -19.76
CA VAL A 531 6.51 4.01 -20.90
C VAL A 531 6.34 2.52 -21.17
N ARG A 532 5.13 2.04 -20.96
CA ARG A 532 4.66 0.67 -21.29
C ARG A 532 3.63 0.67 -22.42
N ASP A 533 2.94 1.80 -22.58
CA ASP A 533 1.90 2.01 -23.60
C ASP A 533 2.14 3.28 -24.37
N GLU A 534 1.80 3.28 -25.65
CA GLU A 534 1.89 4.42 -26.57
C GLU A 534 0.79 5.46 -26.25
N LYS A 535 0.93 6.16 -25.11
CA LYS A 535 -0.06 7.09 -24.56
C LYS A 535 0.44 8.53 -24.54
N ASP A 536 -0.47 9.44 -24.78
CA ASP A 536 -0.23 10.88 -24.74
C ASP A 536 -0.05 11.39 -23.32
N ILE A 537 0.58 12.56 -23.18
CA ILE A 537 0.72 13.29 -21.93
C ILE A 537 0.04 14.65 -22.06
N LEU A 538 -0.67 15.08 -21.02
CA LEU A 538 -1.10 16.46 -20.83
C LEU A 538 -0.30 17.10 -19.71
N SER A 539 0.07 18.38 -19.87
CA SER A 539 0.82 19.12 -18.84
C SER A 539 0.25 20.51 -18.57
N TYR A 540 0.16 20.86 -17.29
CA TYR A 540 -0.13 22.22 -16.83
C TYR A 540 0.88 22.63 -15.73
N PRO A 541 1.63 23.74 -15.90
CA PRO A 541 1.83 24.47 -17.14
C PRO A 541 2.54 23.63 -18.21
N PRO A 542 2.74 24.17 -19.44
CA PRO A 542 3.46 23.46 -20.51
C PRO A 542 4.88 23.06 -20.07
N LEU A 543 5.32 21.87 -20.53
CA LEU A 543 6.67 21.38 -20.28
C LEU A 543 7.72 22.32 -20.95
N PRO A 544 8.85 22.61 -20.29
CA PRO A 544 9.90 23.43 -20.86
C PRO A 544 10.65 22.75 -22.01
N VAL A 545 10.67 21.42 -22.00
CA VAL A 545 11.29 20.58 -23.05
C VAL A 545 10.32 19.46 -23.40
N VAL A 546 10.12 19.21 -24.69
CA VAL A 546 9.32 18.07 -25.17
C VAL A 546 10.11 16.80 -24.91
N PRO A 547 9.53 15.77 -24.22
CA PRO A 547 10.23 14.53 -23.97
C PRO A 547 10.55 13.77 -25.26
N ASP A 548 11.61 12.98 -25.25
CA ASP A 548 11.97 12.13 -26.37
C ASP A 548 10.81 11.16 -26.71
N GLY A 549 10.59 10.93 -28.01
CA GLY A 549 9.47 10.10 -28.48
C GLY A 549 8.10 10.80 -28.47
N TYR A 550 8.01 12.06 -28.02
CA TYR A 550 6.78 12.86 -28.03
C TYR A 550 6.89 14.05 -28.97
N ILE A 551 5.73 14.54 -29.42
CA ILE A 551 5.60 15.78 -30.18
C ILE A 551 4.55 16.68 -29.51
N HIS A 552 4.84 17.97 -29.37
CA HIS A 552 3.85 18.95 -28.91
C HIS A 552 2.74 19.12 -29.98
N ASN A 553 1.48 18.93 -29.56
CA ASN A 553 0.32 18.98 -30.43
C ASN A 553 -0.76 19.93 -29.91
N GLY A 554 -0.39 21.19 -29.65
CA GLY A 554 -1.32 22.24 -29.22
C GLY A 554 -1.82 22.04 -27.77
N TYR A 555 -3.07 22.47 -27.54
CA TYR A 555 -3.68 22.48 -26.22
C TYR A 555 -5.05 21.78 -26.21
N THR A 556 -5.36 21.18 -25.08
CA THR A 556 -6.71 20.69 -24.75
C THR A 556 -7.15 21.41 -23.49
N ASN A 557 -8.10 22.36 -23.61
CA ASN A 557 -8.41 23.33 -22.56
C ASN A 557 -7.12 24.07 -22.14
N GLU A 558 -6.79 24.05 -20.84
CA GLU A 558 -5.59 24.71 -20.28
C GLU A 558 -4.31 23.83 -20.35
N PHE A 559 -4.44 22.56 -20.77
CA PHE A 559 -3.30 21.63 -20.83
C PHE A 559 -2.59 21.64 -22.19
N ALA A 560 -1.26 21.76 -22.18
CA ALA A 560 -0.45 21.43 -23.33
C ALA A 560 -0.49 19.92 -23.58
N ARG A 561 -0.66 19.50 -24.83
CA ARG A 561 -0.76 18.10 -25.23
C ARG A 561 0.50 17.65 -25.96
N TYR A 562 1.03 16.49 -25.55
CA TYR A 562 2.18 15.83 -26.13
C TYR A 562 1.77 14.44 -26.59
N LEU A 563 1.80 14.23 -27.92
CA LEU A 563 1.46 12.95 -28.54
C LEU A 563 2.68 12.06 -28.55
N TYR A 564 2.51 10.80 -28.14
CA TYR A 564 3.53 9.78 -28.34
C TYR A 564 3.67 9.48 -29.84
N ASN A 565 4.89 9.50 -30.37
CA ASN A 565 5.16 9.42 -31.81
C ASN A 565 6.31 8.46 -32.17
N THR A 566 6.57 7.50 -31.32
CA THR A 566 7.63 6.49 -31.54
C THR A 566 7.05 5.12 -31.21
N ALA A 567 7.37 4.11 -32.04
CA ALA A 567 6.96 2.74 -31.74
C ALA A 567 7.73 2.20 -30.53
N LEU A 568 7.04 1.55 -29.61
CA LEU A 568 7.68 0.84 -28.52
C LEU A 568 8.44 -0.38 -29.04
N PRO A 569 9.65 -0.65 -28.54
CA PRO A 569 10.36 -1.88 -28.86
C PRO A 569 9.52 -3.08 -28.41
N GLN A 570 9.47 -4.13 -29.21
CA GLN A 570 8.65 -5.32 -28.94
C GLN A 570 9.55 -6.52 -28.66
N ALA A 571 9.30 -7.21 -27.54
CA ALA A 571 9.83 -8.54 -27.32
C ALA A 571 8.86 -9.58 -27.90
N THR A 572 9.36 -10.72 -28.33
CA THR A 572 8.53 -11.83 -28.83
C THR A 572 8.65 -13.04 -27.94
N VAL A 573 7.58 -13.80 -27.82
CA VAL A 573 7.56 -15.07 -27.09
C VAL A 573 6.95 -16.17 -27.96
N HIS A 574 7.64 -17.28 -28.08
CA HIS A 574 7.15 -18.52 -28.68
C HIS A 574 7.06 -19.57 -27.60
N TYR A 575 5.99 -20.34 -27.55
CA TYR A 575 5.87 -21.41 -26.57
C TYR A 575 5.20 -22.65 -27.13
N HIS A 576 5.51 -23.78 -26.51
CA HIS A 576 4.90 -25.07 -26.81
C HIS A 576 4.83 -25.92 -25.56
N MET A 577 3.85 -26.80 -25.52
CA MET A 577 3.74 -27.81 -24.47
C MET A 577 4.79 -28.89 -24.70
N GLU A 578 5.65 -29.15 -23.70
CA GLU A 578 6.68 -30.19 -23.73
C GLU A 578 6.19 -31.49 -23.17
N THR A 579 5.52 -31.46 -22.02
CA THR A 579 4.96 -32.64 -21.35
C THR A 579 3.56 -32.41 -20.83
N GLU A 580 2.75 -33.46 -20.85
CA GLU A 580 1.40 -33.47 -20.28
C GLU A 580 1.26 -34.72 -19.40
N GLU A 581 0.99 -34.49 -18.13
CA GLU A 581 0.66 -35.50 -17.13
C GLU A 581 -0.79 -35.27 -16.64
N ASN A 582 -1.38 -36.19 -15.87
CA ASN A 582 -2.77 -36.05 -15.43
C ASN A 582 -3.03 -34.73 -14.65
N ASP A 583 -2.08 -34.35 -13.79
CA ASP A 583 -2.23 -33.23 -12.87
C ASP A 583 -1.21 -32.10 -13.12
N ARG A 584 -0.46 -32.16 -14.23
CA ARG A 584 0.58 -31.19 -14.54
C ARG A 584 0.83 -31.06 -16.04
N LYS A 585 0.97 -29.83 -16.52
CA LYS A 585 1.47 -29.51 -17.86
C LYS A 585 2.70 -28.64 -17.79
N CYS A 586 3.68 -28.95 -18.63
CA CYS A 586 4.94 -28.24 -18.72
C CYS A 586 5.05 -27.56 -20.09
N TYR A 587 5.42 -26.29 -20.10
CA TYR A 587 5.58 -25.48 -21.29
C TYR A 587 6.97 -24.88 -21.35
N ILE A 588 7.60 -24.95 -22.53
CA ILE A 588 8.86 -24.26 -22.82
C ILE A 588 8.54 -22.96 -23.53
N LEU A 589 9.15 -21.89 -23.08
CA LEU A 589 9.05 -20.54 -23.65
C LEU A 589 10.42 -20.12 -24.19
N GLU A 590 10.43 -19.58 -25.40
CA GLU A 590 11.61 -19.00 -26.05
C GLU A 590 11.31 -17.51 -26.30
N LEU A 591 12.21 -16.63 -25.86
CA LEU A 591 12.05 -15.18 -25.90
C LEU A 591 13.16 -14.53 -26.70
N GLU A 592 12.76 -13.51 -27.47
CA GLU A 592 13.68 -12.61 -28.16
C GLU A 592 13.43 -11.18 -27.69
N TYR A 593 14.48 -10.45 -27.34
CA TYR A 593 14.42 -9.11 -26.79
C TYR A 593 15.00 -8.08 -27.75
N PRO A 594 14.44 -6.87 -27.82
CA PRO A 594 15.06 -5.76 -28.57
C PRO A 594 16.33 -5.28 -27.84
N ASP A 595 17.24 -4.62 -28.57
CA ASP A 595 18.53 -4.15 -28.05
C ASP A 595 18.41 -3.09 -26.93
N SER A 596 17.31 -2.36 -26.88
CA SER A 596 17.12 -1.28 -25.89
C SER A 596 15.76 -1.38 -25.22
N LEU A 597 15.77 -1.83 -23.97
CA LEU A 597 14.59 -1.81 -23.09
C LEU A 597 15.05 -1.70 -21.62
N ASN A 598 14.21 -1.17 -20.76
CA ASN A 598 14.46 -1.12 -19.32
C ASN A 598 13.93 -2.35 -18.60
N ASP A 599 12.75 -2.83 -19.01
CA ASP A 599 12.22 -4.12 -18.54
C ASP A 599 11.35 -4.78 -19.61
N CYS A 600 11.08 -6.06 -19.43
CA CYS A 600 10.14 -6.85 -20.22
C CYS A 600 9.29 -7.68 -19.26
N PHE A 601 7.99 -7.52 -19.34
CA PHE A 601 7.04 -8.25 -18.50
C PHE A 601 6.42 -9.38 -19.31
N LEU A 602 6.60 -10.61 -18.84
CA LEU A 602 5.93 -11.79 -19.36
C LEU A 602 4.56 -11.90 -18.70
N GLN A 603 3.50 -11.85 -19.49
CA GLN A 603 2.11 -11.92 -19.06
C GLN A 603 1.54 -13.29 -19.40
N ILE A 604 1.10 -14.03 -18.39
CA ILE A 604 0.59 -15.40 -18.53
C ILE A 604 -0.81 -15.49 -18.00
N ASP A 605 -1.77 -15.78 -18.90
CA ASP A 605 -3.12 -16.16 -18.54
C ASP A 605 -3.20 -17.69 -18.53
N PHE A 606 -3.53 -18.26 -17.40
CA PHE A 606 -3.64 -19.72 -17.25
C PHE A 606 -4.86 -20.09 -16.43
N GLU A 607 -5.27 -21.35 -16.51
CA GLU A 607 -6.27 -22.01 -15.66
C GLU A 607 -5.61 -23.21 -14.99
N GLY A 608 -5.67 -23.27 -13.66
CA GLY A 608 -5.05 -24.31 -12.86
C GLY A 608 -5.13 -24.01 -11.38
N ASP A 609 -4.39 -24.73 -10.56
CA ASP A 609 -4.22 -24.45 -9.14
C ASP A 609 -3.03 -23.50 -8.91
N GLN A 610 -1.88 -23.89 -9.43
CA GLN A 610 -0.61 -23.20 -9.24
C GLN A 610 0.20 -23.19 -10.54
N ALA A 611 0.89 -22.09 -10.81
CA ALA A 611 1.95 -22.02 -11.82
C ALA A 611 3.31 -21.93 -11.14
N LYS A 612 4.34 -22.52 -11.77
CA LYS A 612 5.75 -22.46 -11.33
C LYS A 612 6.65 -22.02 -12.48
N LEU A 613 7.57 -21.10 -12.17
CA LEU A 613 8.57 -20.59 -13.11
C LEU A 613 9.92 -21.25 -12.85
N PHE A 614 10.54 -21.76 -13.90
CA PHE A 614 11.90 -22.29 -13.86
C PHE A 614 12.79 -21.58 -14.89
N ILE A 615 14.03 -21.26 -14.47
CA ILE A 615 15.09 -20.73 -15.31
C ILE A 615 16.29 -21.64 -15.12
N GLU A 616 16.88 -22.17 -16.21
CA GLU A 616 17.99 -23.13 -16.15
C GLU A 616 17.72 -24.31 -15.19
N ASN A 617 16.49 -24.82 -15.15
CA ASN A 617 15.98 -25.85 -14.24
C ASN A 617 15.95 -25.46 -12.75
N GLU A 618 16.22 -24.21 -12.39
CA GLU A 618 16.03 -23.72 -11.04
C GLU A 618 14.62 -23.14 -10.87
N TRP A 619 13.87 -23.60 -9.86
CA TRP A 619 12.58 -23.04 -9.49
C TRP A 619 12.79 -21.66 -8.84
N VAL A 620 12.29 -20.59 -9.49
CA VAL A 620 12.56 -19.20 -9.13
C VAL A 620 11.30 -18.36 -8.87
N GLY A 621 10.11 -18.88 -9.16
CA GLY A 621 8.85 -18.16 -8.95
C GLY A 621 7.66 -19.13 -8.94
N ASP A 622 6.59 -18.69 -8.32
CA ASP A 622 5.31 -19.40 -8.29
C ASP A 622 4.14 -18.42 -8.19
N TRP A 623 2.95 -18.93 -8.48
CA TRP A 623 1.72 -18.15 -8.44
C TRP A 623 0.53 -19.08 -8.20
N PHE A 624 -0.30 -18.77 -7.19
CA PHE A 624 -1.62 -19.40 -7.08
C PHE A 624 -2.58 -18.75 -8.05
N TYR A 625 -3.37 -19.55 -8.73
CA TYR A 625 -4.41 -19.07 -9.63
C TYR A 625 -5.41 -18.18 -8.89
N THR A 626 -5.65 -16.99 -9.43
CA THR A 626 -6.63 -16.03 -8.94
C THR A 626 -7.60 -15.57 -10.03
N GLY A 627 -7.38 -16.00 -11.28
CA GLY A 627 -8.09 -15.47 -12.45
C GLY A 627 -7.52 -14.14 -12.94
N GLU A 628 -6.43 -13.65 -12.35
CA GLU A 628 -5.66 -12.50 -12.83
C GLU A 628 -4.43 -12.97 -13.63
N THR A 629 -4.00 -12.13 -14.57
CA THR A 629 -2.77 -12.37 -15.33
C THR A 629 -1.56 -12.43 -14.41
N TRP A 630 -0.78 -13.51 -14.47
CA TRP A 630 0.52 -13.56 -13.81
C TRP A 630 1.52 -12.78 -14.63
N GLU A 631 2.02 -11.67 -14.11
CA GLU A 631 2.98 -10.81 -14.78
C GLU A 631 4.36 -10.92 -14.12
N ILE A 632 5.40 -11.27 -14.89
CA ILE A 632 6.76 -11.55 -14.42
C ILE A 632 7.73 -10.56 -15.07
N GLY A 633 8.42 -9.74 -14.28
CA GLY A 633 9.48 -8.84 -14.75
C GLY A 633 10.79 -9.58 -15.03
N LEU A 634 11.21 -9.61 -16.28
CA LEU A 634 12.33 -10.42 -16.75
C LEU A 634 13.71 -9.77 -16.55
N LYS A 635 13.76 -8.44 -16.37
CA LYS A 635 14.97 -7.68 -16.02
C LYS A 635 15.70 -8.28 -14.80
N ARG A 636 14.92 -8.65 -13.79
CA ARG A 636 15.43 -9.26 -12.54
C ARG A 636 16.24 -10.54 -12.79
N PHE A 637 15.92 -11.28 -13.84
CA PHE A 637 16.54 -12.54 -14.21
C PHE A 637 17.57 -12.37 -15.35
N GLY A 638 17.90 -11.13 -15.74
CA GLY A 638 18.88 -10.85 -16.80
C GLY A 638 18.37 -11.17 -18.20
N PHE A 639 17.06 -11.09 -18.44
CA PHE A 639 16.43 -11.35 -19.74
C PHE A 639 16.73 -12.77 -20.28
N PRO A 640 16.30 -13.83 -19.60
CA PRO A 640 16.61 -15.21 -20.01
C PRO A 640 15.93 -15.53 -21.36
N PRO A 641 16.67 -16.06 -22.34
CA PRO A 641 16.12 -16.39 -23.68
C PRO A 641 15.21 -17.62 -23.66
N ARG A 642 15.24 -18.41 -22.57
CA ARG A 642 14.43 -19.62 -22.40
C ARG A 642 14.01 -19.77 -20.95
N LEU A 643 12.73 -20.09 -20.75
CA LEU A 643 12.18 -20.48 -19.44
C LEU A 643 11.17 -21.62 -19.59
N THR A 644 10.86 -22.21 -18.42
CA THR A 644 9.86 -23.26 -18.31
C THR A 644 8.77 -22.85 -17.36
N ILE A 645 7.51 -23.07 -17.75
CA ILE A 645 6.33 -22.87 -16.91
C ILE A 645 5.66 -24.23 -16.69
N GLU A 646 5.47 -24.59 -15.43
CA GLU A 646 4.61 -25.70 -15.05
C GLU A 646 3.26 -25.16 -14.57
N ILE A 647 2.16 -25.76 -15.04
CA ILE A 647 0.81 -25.51 -14.54
C ILE A 647 0.34 -26.80 -13.84
N TRP A 648 -0.04 -26.64 -12.59
CA TRP A 648 -0.60 -27.71 -11.77
C TRP A 648 -2.13 -27.65 -11.83
N ALA A 649 -2.77 -28.82 -11.90
CA ALA A 649 -4.21 -28.94 -12.05
C ALA A 649 -4.96 -28.47 -10.80
N LEU A 650 -6.08 -27.79 -11.03
CA LEU A 650 -7.14 -27.59 -10.05
C LEU A 650 -8.32 -28.48 -10.41
N HIS A 651 -8.87 -29.19 -9.43
CA HIS A 651 -10.08 -29.99 -9.60
C HIS A 651 -11.30 -29.23 -9.08
N ASP A 652 -12.46 -29.46 -9.70
CA ASP A 652 -13.72 -28.83 -9.27
C ASP A 652 -14.19 -29.27 -7.88
N SER A 653 -13.58 -30.35 -7.35
CA SER A 653 -13.81 -30.87 -5.99
C SER A 653 -12.87 -30.32 -4.93
N ASP A 654 -11.86 -29.57 -5.32
CA ASP A 654 -10.85 -29.05 -4.37
C ASP A 654 -11.48 -27.98 -3.45
N PRO A 655 -11.22 -28.04 -2.13
CA PRO A 655 -11.81 -27.12 -1.17
C PRO A 655 -11.09 -25.76 -1.18
N VAL A 656 -11.31 -24.97 -2.22
CA VAL A 656 -10.69 -23.65 -2.42
C VAL A 656 -11.77 -22.62 -2.72
N PHE A 657 -11.74 -21.51 -2.00
CA PHE A 657 -12.51 -20.33 -2.37
C PHE A 657 -11.81 -19.58 -3.49
N LEU A 658 -12.50 -19.43 -4.62
CA LEU A 658 -12.03 -18.65 -5.77
C LEU A 658 -13.04 -17.55 -6.08
N GLU A 659 -12.60 -16.30 -6.02
CA GLU A 659 -13.45 -15.18 -6.46
C GLU A 659 -13.69 -15.21 -7.98
N LYS A 660 -12.69 -15.67 -8.73
CA LYS A 660 -12.76 -15.92 -10.17
C LYS A 660 -12.48 -17.39 -10.46
N SER A 661 -13.51 -18.17 -10.74
CA SER A 661 -13.37 -19.60 -11.04
C SER A 661 -12.80 -19.82 -12.45
N PRO A 662 -11.91 -20.82 -12.64
CA PRO A 662 -11.46 -21.24 -13.96
C PRO A 662 -12.57 -22.02 -14.71
N VAL A 663 -12.35 -22.25 -16.00
CA VAL A 663 -13.21 -23.13 -16.79
C VAL A 663 -12.74 -24.58 -16.65
N PHE A 664 -13.53 -25.40 -15.97
CA PHE A 664 -13.23 -26.82 -15.81
C PHE A 664 -13.61 -27.62 -17.07
N LYS A 665 -12.68 -28.45 -17.56
CA LYS A 665 -12.89 -29.42 -18.62
C LYS A 665 -12.86 -30.84 -18.03
N ASN A 666 -13.99 -31.53 -18.00
CA ASN A 666 -14.13 -32.83 -17.33
C ASN A 666 -13.72 -32.80 -15.84
N GLY A 667 -14.01 -31.71 -15.13
CA GLY A 667 -13.68 -31.54 -13.72
C GLY A 667 -12.26 -31.04 -13.43
N ILE A 668 -11.45 -30.74 -14.44
CA ILE A 668 -10.05 -30.34 -14.31
C ILE A 668 -9.79 -29.01 -15.04
N ALA A 669 -9.07 -28.11 -14.40
CA ALA A 669 -8.47 -26.90 -15.01
C ALA A 669 -6.94 -27.03 -14.96
N CYS A 670 -6.28 -27.05 -16.14
CA CYS A 670 -4.83 -27.18 -16.24
C CYS A 670 -4.37 -26.79 -17.66
N GLU A 671 -4.32 -25.48 -17.97
CA GLU A 671 -3.85 -25.04 -19.29
C GLU A 671 -3.38 -23.57 -19.28
N ILE A 672 -2.44 -23.23 -20.15
CA ILE A 672 -2.14 -21.85 -20.51
C ILE A 672 -3.15 -21.41 -21.56
N LYS A 673 -3.77 -20.25 -21.34
CA LYS A 673 -4.72 -19.62 -22.27
C LYS A 673 -3.99 -18.70 -23.26
N GLU A 674 -3.14 -17.86 -22.74
CA GLU A 674 -2.38 -16.91 -23.55
C GLU A 674 -1.06 -16.54 -22.85
N ILE A 675 -0.03 -16.28 -23.66
CA ILE A 675 1.23 -15.68 -23.19
C ILE A 675 1.56 -14.50 -24.09
N LYS A 676 1.86 -13.36 -23.47
CA LYS A 676 2.26 -12.12 -24.13
C LYS A 676 3.49 -11.52 -23.46
N THR A 677 4.06 -10.54 -24.12
CA THR A 677 5.12 -9.68 -23.57
C THR A 677 4.68 -8.23 -23.61
N ALA A 678 5.04 -7.47 -22.57
CA ALA A 678 4.94 -6.02 -22.53
C ALA A 678 6.31 -5.44 -22.21
N THR A 679 6.81 -4.52 -23.00
CA THR A 679 8.11 -3.89 -22.80
C THR A 679 7.96 -2.56 -22.06
N GLU A 680 8.98 -2.18 -21.31
CA GLU A 680 9.06 -0.88 -20.63
C GLU A 680 10.34 -0.16 -21.02
N ILE A 681 10.22 1.11 -21.39
CA ILE A 681 11.34 2.03 -21.60
C ILE A 681 11.21 3.24 -20.66
N HIS A 682 12.33 3.77 -20.24
CA HIS A 682 12.37 4.98 -19.42
C HIS A 682 12.76 6.18 -20.29
N ILE A 683 11.93 7.22 -20.27
CA ILE A 683 12.16 8.46 -21.01
C ILE A 683 12.44 9.60 -20.03
N PRO A 684 13.61 10.25 -20.10
CA PRO A 684 13.92 11.40 -19.25
C PRO A 684 12.92 12.53 -19.44
N LEU A 685 12.46 13.12 -18.33
CA LEU A 685 11.56 14.25 -18.31
C LEU A 685 12.29 15.45 -17.69
N ILE A 686 12.65 16.41 -18.55
CA ILE A 686 13.41 17.60 -18.14
C ILE A 686 12.45 18.67 -17.64
N ILE A 687 12.37 18.83 -16.32
CA ILE A 687 11.62 19.87 -15.62
C ILE A 687 12.48 20.49 -14.52
N THR A 688 12.32 21.79 -14.27
CA THR A 688 13.20 22.57 -13.36
C THR A 688 12.67 22.64 -11.92
#